data_3d2a35d08c150eb7b2a9daa9a4f41062
#
_entry.id   3d2a35d08c150eb7b2a9daa9a4f41062
#
_cell.length_a   1.000
_cell.length_b   1.000
_cell.length_c   1.000
_cell.angle_alpha   90.00
_cell.angle_beta   90.00
_cell.angle_gamma   90.00
#
_symmetry.space_group_name_H-M   'P 1'
#
loop_
_entity.id
_entity.type
_entity.pdbx_description
1 polymer ?
#
loop_
_entity_poly.entity_id
_entity_poly.type
_entity_poly.pdbx_seq_one_letter_code
_entity_poly.pdbx_strand_id
1 'polypeptide(L)'
;MKDYSVKDIRNIAILGHGSEGKTTLLESMLFSSGALDRQGRVEDGNTVSDYDPEEVKRHISISASVAPVEIHGKKLNIIDVPGYFDFAGEVAGALSAVEGAMIVMSAATGISTGFEKAWEATGRHNMARFVVISQVDREHVNYEKVLDELRERYGSSIVPMVLPIGEGTTFKGVVDVLSGKAFTGSHKDRKEIPVPDDMKDKVATALEACYEAAASTSEDLMEKYFDEGELSEEEMLRGLSAGIYDGSIVPVVPVSSLTGIGVRPLMFALASYMPSPMERTYHGTDPKTKDVHVRHADTSEPFTAQVFKTIADPFVGKLSLVRVVSGVLTAQTSLYNGNADKPEKAAGIFSIRGKKQTAVNMICAGDIGALSKLQYTSTGDTLSEMGKPIQYDPIDFPLPQISMAVYAKKAGEEDKVFSGLNRLVEEMPDVIVAKDPMTTETLISGQGELELEIIRQKLLSKFGAEAVFKDPKIAYRETIRKTIDVQGRHKKQSGGHGQFGDVWIEFSPTADPSIDFEFEDAVVGGAVPRNFIPSVEKGLRENLVKGVLAGYPMVGLHAKLHDGSYHPVDSSEMAFKTAARIAYKQCINASPVLLEPIMHVEVSVPDEYMGDIIGDLNKRRGRILGMEPHAGKQIITAEVPQAEMFKYATDLRSITQAKGSFKMNFERYEEVPQLNAQKIIEANKAALEEDDE
;
A
#
# COMPACT_ATOMS: atom_id res chain seq x y z
N MET A 1 21.32 1.68 -26.34
CA MET A 1 20.00 2.31 -26.44
C MET A 1 20.21 3.66 -27.11
N LYS A 2 19.31 4.08 -27.99
CA LYS A 2 19.39 5.42 -28.61
C LYS A 2 19.10 6.48 -27.56
N ASP A 3 19.71 7.65 -27.70
CA ASP A 3 19.34 8.81 -26.91
C ASP A 3 18.04 9.40 -27.46
N TYR A 4 17.04 9.60 -26.60
CA TYR A 4 15.74 10.15 -26.95
C TYR A 4 15.64 11.58 -26.42
N SER A 5 15.05 12.48 -27.20
CA SER A 5 14.69 13.81 -26.71
C SER A 5 13.45 13.70 -25.79
N VAL A 6 13.28 14.62 -24.86
CA VAL A 6 12.16 14.62 -23.90
C VAL A 6 10.79 14.47 -24.58
N LYS A 7 10.59 15.18 -25.70
CA LYS A 7 9.35 15.12 -26.53
C LYS A 7 9.05 13.74 -27.11
N ASP A 8 10.08 12.87 -27.19
CA ASP A 8 9.96 11.54 -27.80
C ASP A 8 9.83 10.42 -26.72
N ILE A 9 9.72 10.80 -25.46
CA ILE A 9 9.52 9.87 -24.33
C ILE A 9 8.03 9.87 -23.96
N ARG A 10 7.53 8.69 -23.58
CA ARG A 10 6.20 8.48 -22.98
C ARG A 10 6.38 7.55 -21.77
N ASN A 11 5.93 7.95 -20.61
CA ASN A 11 5.93 7.11 -19.42
C ASN A 11 4.49 6.69 -19.13
N ILE A 12 4.24 5.40 -19.12
CA ILE A 12 2.89 4.82 -19.12
C ILE A 12 2.82 3.65 -18.15
N ALA A 13 1.87 3.68 -17.22
CA ALA A 13 1.55 2.53 -16.36
C ALA A 13 0.49 1.64 -17.01
N ILE A 14 0.62 0.33 -16.90
CA ILE A 14 -0.44 -0.63 -17.23
C ILE A 14 -1.16 -1.00 -15.95
N LEU A 15 -2.43 -0.62 -15.84
CA LEU A 15 -3.32 -0.84 -14.70
C LEU A 15 -4.48 -1.76 -15.09
N GLY A 16 -5.20 -2.27 -14.10
CA GLY A 16 -6.40 -3.13 -14.28
C GLY A 16 -6.40 -4.30 -13.30
N HIS A 17 -7.44 -5.11 -13.32
CA HIS A 17 -7.59 -6.22 -12.40
C HIS A 17 -6.59 -7.36 -12.67
N GLY A 18 -6.45 -8.28 -11.71
CA GLY A 18 -5.69 -9.52 -11.90
C GLY A 18 -6.24 -10.34 -13.08
N SER A 19 -5.36 -11.00 -13.84
CA SER A 19 -5.71 -11.89 -14.96
C SER A 19 -6.41 -11.24 -16.18
N GLU A 20 -6.44 -9.90 -16.27
CA GLU A 20 -6.97 -9.18 -17.45
C GLU A 20 -5.96 -9.05 -18.61
N GLY A 21 -4.78 -9.64 -18.46
CA GLY A 21 -3.79 -9.76 -19.54
C GLY A 21 -2.81 -8.61 -19.66
N LYS A 22 -2.55 -7.84 -18.58
CA LYS A 22 -1.57 -6.73 -18.53
C LYS A 22 -0.16 -7.15 -18.93
N THR A 23 0.41 -8.12 -18.22
CA THR A 23 1.74 -8.69 -18.50
C THR A 23 1.82 -9.28 -19.91
N THR A 24 0.78 -10.00 -20.35
CA THR A 24 0.71 -10.55 -21.71
C THR A 24 0.68 -9.43 -22.77
N LEU A 25 0.02 -8.30 -22.45
CA LEU A 25 0.01 -7.12 -23.34
C LEU A 25 1.41 -6.52 -23.46
N LEU A 26 2.13 -6.33 -22.36
CA LEU A 26 3.51 -5.85 -22.37
C LEU A 26 4.42 -6.78 -23.18
N GLU A 27 4.34 -8.09 -22.98
CA GLU A 27 5.10 -9.09 -23.77
C GLU A 27 4.79 -8.98 -25.27
N SER A 28 3.51 -8.79 -25.62
CA SER A 28 3.07 -8.61 -27.00
C SER A 28 3.61 -7.31 -27.61
N MET A 29 3.66 -6.19 -26.84
CA MET A 29 4.25 -4.93 -27.27
C MET A 29 5.76 -5.07 -27.50
N LEU A 30 6.49 -5.69 -26.56
CA LEU A 30 7.92 -5.94 -26.67
C LEU A 30 8.26 -6.82 -27.89
N PHE A 31 7.47 -7.85 -28.14
CA PHE A 31 7.63 -8.70 -29.30
C PHE A 31 7.29 -7.97 -30.62
N SER A 32 6.21 -7.21 -30.65
CA SER A 32 5.78 -6.44 -31.82
C SER A 32 6.75 -5.30 -32.20
N SER A 33 7.48 -4.76 -31.21
CA SER A 33 8.54 -3.74 -31.45
C SER A 33 9.86 -4.36 -31.91
N GLY A 34 10.01 -5.70 -31.82
CA GLY A 34 11.26 -6.40 -32.09
C GLY A 34 12.28 -6.36 -30.95
N ALA A 35 11.83 -5.93 -29.75
CA ALA A 35 12.66 -5.93 -28.54
C ALA A 35 12.88 -7.35 -27.97
N LEU A 36 12.02 -8.30 -28.36
CA LEU A 36 12.10 -9.73 -28.07
C LEU A 36 12.06 -10.56 -29.37
N ASP A 37 12.83 -11.63 -29.40
CA ASP A 37 12.81 -12.60 -30.51
C ASP A 37 11.60 -13.55 -30.41
N ARG A 38 11.09 -13.77 -29.20
CA ARG A 38 9.94 -14.60 -28.87
C ARG A 38 9.13 -13.94 -27.76
N GLN A 39 7.80 -13.96 -27.88
CA GLN A 39 6.89 -13.50 -26.85
C GLN A 39 6.93 -14.47 -25.66
N GLY A 40 7.12 -13.94 -24.46
CA GLY A 40 7.00 -14.69 -23.22
C GLY A 40 5.55 -14.98 -22.86
N ARG A 41 5.33 -15.93 -21.94
CA ARG A 41 4.02 -16.32 -21.42
C ARG A 41 4.09 -16.46 -19.91
N VAL A 42 3.05 -15.99 -19.23
CA VAL A 42 2.95 -16.05 -17.75
C VAL A 42 2.97 -17.50 -17.29
N GLU A 43 2.26 -18.38 -18.00
CA GLU A 43 2.17 -19.81 -17.68
C GLU A 43 3.51 -20.53 -17.81
N ASP A 44 4.38 -20.05 -18.70
CA ASP A 44 5.72 -20.61 -18.92
C ASP A 44 6.77 -19.99 -17.96
N GLY A 45 6.39 -18.96 -17.17
CA GLY A 45 7.28 -18.25 -16.24
C GLY A 45 8.48 -17.57 -16.92
N ASN A 46 8.32 -17.10 -18.16
CA ASN A 46 9.42 -16.57 -18.98
C ASN A 46 9.15 -15.13 -19.49
N THR A 47 8.27 -14.40 -18.83
CA THR A 47 7.98 -12.99 -19.15
C THR A 47 9.10 -12.08 -18.67
N VAL A 48 9.17 -10.88 -19.26
CA VAL A 48 10.18 -9.85 -18.91
C VAL A 48 9.87 -9.22 -17.55
N SER A 49 8.60 -8.99 -17.25
CA SER A 49 8.15 -8.28 -16.04
C SER A 49 8.06 -9.18 -14.81
N ASP A 50 7.52 -10.40 -14.94
CA ASP A 50 7.35 -11.34 -13.83
C ASP A 50 8.56 -12.26 -13.72
N TYR A 51 9.62 -11.79 -13.09
CA TYR A 51 10.90 -12.52 -12.97
C TYR A 51 11.26 -12.92 -11.54
N ASP A 52 10.52 -12.47 -10.54
CA ASP A 52 10.69 -12.92 -9.15
C ASP A 52 10.24 -14.38 -9.03
N PRO A 53 10.96 -15.25 -8.31
CA PRO A 53 10.57 -16.65 -8.15
C PRO A 53 9.14 -16.85 -7.62
N GLU A 54 8.63 -15.96 -6.77
CA GLU A 54 7.26 -16.05 -6.28
C GLU A 54 6.24 -15.63 -7.34
N GLU A 55 6.57 -14.69 -8.24
CA GLU A 55 5.74 -14.34 -9.42
C GLU A 55 5.62 -15.52 -10.37
N VAL A 56 6.76 -16.11 -10.73
CA VAL A 56 6.84 -17.27 -11.62
C VAL A 56 6.08 -18.47 -11.04
N LYS A 57 6.24 -18.75 -9.75
CA LYS A 57 5.59 -19.87 -9.07
C LYS A 57 4.07 -19.72 -8.98
N ARG A 58 3.60 -18.49 -8.78
CA ARG A 58 2.18 -18.18 -8.55
C ARG A 58 1.45 -17.76 -9.82
N HIS A 59 2.19 -17.48 -10.90
CA HIS A 59 1.67 -16.91 -12.16
C HIS A 59 0.91 -15.59 -11.96
N ILE A 60 1.40 -14.74 -11.06
CA ILE A 60 0.86 -13.41 -10.77
C ILE A 60 2.00 -12.39 -10.67
N SER A 61 1.75 -11.16 -11.10
CA SER A 61 2.65 -10.05 -10.84
C SER A 61 2.55 -9.60 -9.38
N ILE A 62 3.68 -9.43 -8.71
CA ILE A 62 3.80 -8.99 -7.32
C ILE A 62 4.41 -7.59 -7.25
N SER A 63 5.32 -7.28 -8.16
CA SER A 63 6.14 -6.09 -8.13
C SER A 63 6.06 -5.36 -9.47
N ALA A 64 5.93 -4.02 -9.45
CA ALA A 64 5.91 -3.23 -10.68
C ALA A 64 7.26 -3.34 -11.41
N SER A 65 7.20 -3.54 -12.72
CA SER A 65 8.38 -3.76 -13.55
C SER A 65 8.42 -2.81 -14.74
N VAL A 66 9.58 -2.22 -15.01
CA VAL A 66 9.79 -1.27 -16.11
C VAL A 66 10.30 -1.99 -17.34
N ALA A 67 9.66 -1.78 -18.50
CA ALA A 67 10.14 -2.30 -19.78
C ALA A 67 9.96 -1.26 -20.88
N PRO A 68 11.04 -0.67 -21.41
CA PRO A 68 10.97 0.28 -22.51
C PRO A 68 10.67 -0.42 -23.83
N VAL A 69 9.74 0.16 -24.59
CA VAL A 69 9.31 -0.24 -25.92
C VAL A 69 9.64 0.88 -26.89
N GLU A 70 10.31 0.58 -28.00
CA GLU A 70 10.67 1.57 -29.03
C GLU A 70 9.75 1.44 -30.25
N ILE A 71 9.12 2.53 -30.66
CA ILE A 71 8.28 2.57 -31.85
C ILE A 71 8.34 3.97 -32.52
N HIS A 72 8.51 4.00 -33.83
CA HIS A 72 8.50 5.24 -34.65
C HIS A 72 9.33 6.40 -34.10
N GLY A 73 10.54 6.08 -33.60
CA GLY A 73 11.45 7.07 -33.04
C GLY A 73 11.09 7.56 -31.65
N LYS A 74 10.07 7.00 -31.04
CA LYS A 74 9.67 7.29 -29.65
C LYS A 74 10.01 6.13 -28.72
N LYS A 75 10.26 6.46 -27.46
CA LYS A 75 10.51 5.53 -26.36
C LYS A 75 9.30 5.53 -25.42
N LEU A 76 8.61 4.41 -25.32
CA LEU A 76 7.55 4.17 -24.36
C LEU A 76 8.14 3.43 -23.15
N ASN A 77 8.31 4.09 -22.02
CA ASN A 77 8.64 3.44 -20.75
C ASN A 77 7.35 2.88 -20.19
N ILE A 78 7.14 1.60 -20.34
CA ILE A 78 5.95 0.91 -19.84
C ILE A 78 6.26 0.36 -18.44
N ILE A 79 5.42 0.66 -17.46
CA ILE A 79 5.47 0.09 -16.12
C ILE A 79 4.31 -0.91 -16.00
N ASP A 80 4.62 -2.19 -15.99
CA ASP A 80 3.66 -3.26 -15.71
C ASP A 80 3.40 -3.32 -14.20
N VAL A 81 2.15 -3.10 -13.80
CA VAL A 81 1.76 -2.95 -12.40
C VAL A 81 0.90 -4.13 -11.95
N PRO A 82 1.17 -4.71 -10.76
CA PRO A 82 0.33 -5.78 -10.20
C PRO A 82 -1.14 -5.41 -10.13
N GLY A 83 -2.02 -6.35 -10.45
CA GLY A 83 -3.47 -6.12 -10.43
C GLY A 83 -4.19 -6.60 -9.18
N TYR A 84 -3.48 -7.24 -8.24
CA TYR A 84 -4.03 -7.64 -6.95
C TYR A 84 -3.95 -6.50 -5.94
N PHE A 85 -5.00 -6.31 -5.17
CA PHE A 85 -5.13 -5.19 -4.22
C PHE A 85 -4.15 -5.25 -3.06
N ASP A 86 -3.59 -6.42 -2.79
CA ASP A 86 -2.52 -6.61 -1.82
C ASP A 86 -1.22 -5.88 -2.18
N PHE A 87 -1.06 -5.46 -3.45
CA PHE A 87 0.12 -4.75 -3.93
C PHE A 87 -0.19 -3.30 -4.31
N ALA A 88 -1.10 -2.64 -3.59
CA ALA A 88 -1.53 -1.28 -3.87
C ALA A 88 -0.39 -0.24 -3.75
N GLY A 89 0.64 -0.52 -2.94
CA GLY A 89 1.83 0.32 -2.87
C GLY A 89 2.59 0.40 -4.19
N GLU A 90 2.63 -0.68 -4.96
CA GLU A 90 3.26 -0.71 -6.30
C GLU A 90 2.52 0.20 -7.29
N VAL A 91 1.19 0.32 -7.17
CA VAL A 91 0.39 1.25 -7.97
C VAL A 91 0.78 2.69 -7.65
N ALA A 92 0.88 3.07 -6.37
CA ALA A 92 1.24 4.42 -5.96
C ALA A 92 2.64 4.81 -6.47
N GLY A 93 3.62 3.93 -6.31
CA GLY A 93 4.97 4.12 -6.83
C GLY A 93 4.99 4.29 -8.35
N ALA A 94 4.30 3.44 -9.10
CA ALA A 94 4.24 3.52 -10.56
C ALA A 94 3.59 4.81 -11.07
N LEU A 95 2.45 5.22 -10.47
CA LEU A 95 1.74 6.44 -10.86
C LEU A 95 2.55 7.72 -10.61
N SER A 96 3.44 7.74 -9.62
CA SER A 96 4.33 8.89 -9.38
C SER A 96 5.34 9.12 -10.51
N ALA A 97 5.66 8.08 -11.28
CA ALA A 97 6.70 8.08 -12.31
C ALA A 97 6.20 8.30 -13.75
N VAL A 98 4.88 8.37 -13.97
CA VAL A 98 4.29 8.37 -15.32
C VAL A 98 3.37 9.57 -15.57
N GLU A 99 3.17 9.92 -16.84
CA GLU A 99 2.23 10.96 -17.27
C GLU A 99 0.85 10.39 -17.63
N GLY A 100 0.77 9.10 -17.92
CA GLY A 100 -0.50 8.48 -18.30
C GLY A 100 -0.56 6.99 -18.01
N ALA A 101 -1.74 6.42 -18.20
CA ALA A 101 -1.98 5.01 -17.92
C ALA A 101 -2.81 4.32 -19.02
N MET A 102 -2.50 3.06 -19.27
CA MET A 102 -3.40 2.12 -19.94
C MET A 102 -4.19 1.36 -18.89
N ILE A 103 -5.51 1.48 -18.90
CA ILE A 103 -6.38 0.71 -18.03
C ILE A 103 -6.90 -0.48 -18.85
N VAL A 104 -6.41 -1.66 -18.51
CA VAL A 104 -6.75 -2.90 -19.21
C VAL A 104 -7.96 -3.54 -18.56
N MET A 105 -8.92 -3.94 -19.39
CA MET A 105 -10.08 -4.72 -18.98
C MET A 105 -10.31 -5.89 -19.95
N SER A 106 -10.87 -6.97 -19.48
CA SER A 106 -11.19 -8.11 -20.32
C SER A 106 -12.57 -7.95 -20.98
N ALA A 107 -12.67 -8.21 -22.27
CA ALA A 107 -13.94 -8.25 -23.00
C ALA A 107 -14.93 -9.31 -22.42
N ALA A 108 -14.41 -10.30 -21.70
CA ALA A 108 -15.22 -11.35 -21.09
C ALA A 108 -15.82 -10.96 -19.73
N THR A 109 -15.16 -10.09 -18.97
CA THR A 109 -15.59 -9.70 -17.62
C THR A 109 -16.25 -8.32 -17.56
N GLY A 110 -16.00 -7.45 -18.55
CA GLY A 110 -16.48 -6.07 -18.53
C GLY A 110 -15.80 -5.23 -17.45
N ILE A 111 -16.50 -4.25 -16.89
CA ILE A 111 -15.98 -3.35 -15.85
C ILE A 111 -15.79 -4.12 -14.54
N SER A 112 -14.53 -4.37 -14.18
CA SER A 112 -14.14 -5.02 -12.93
C SER A 112 -13.83 -4.00 -11.81
N THR A 113 -13.82 -4.44 -10.55
CA THR A 113 -13.38 -3.59 -9.43
C THR A 113 -11.95 -3.06 -9.61
N GLY A 114 -11.06 -3.85 -10.24
CA GLY A 114 -9.70 -3.39 -10.54
C GLY A 114 -9.68 -2.28 -11.59
N PHE A 115 -10.57 -2.36 -12.58
CA PHE A 115 -10.76 -1.27 -13.54
C PHE A 115 -11.28 0.01 -12.85
N GLU A 116 -12.34 -0.08 -12.03
CA GLU A 116 -12.91 1.05 -11.30
C GLU A 116 -11.84 1.74 -10.41
N LYS A 117 -11.05 0.95 -9.66
CA LYS A 117 -9.96 1.49 -8.83
C LYS A 117 -8.85 2.15 -9.65
N ALA A 118 -8.48 1.57 -10.79
CA ALA A 118 -7.49 2.16 -11.69
C ALA A 118 -8.00 3.48 -12.28
N TRP A 119 -9.28 3.52 -12.65
CA TRP A 119 -9.94 4.75 -13.13
C TRP A 119 -9.96 5.84 -12.05
N GLU A 120 -10.33 5.49 -10.83
CA GLU A 120 -10.35 6.42 -9.69
C GLU A 120 -8.94 6.91 -9.35
N ALA A 121 -7.94 6.02 -9.30
CA ALA A 121 -6.56 6.38 -9.00
C ALA A 121 -5.98 7.33 -10.04
N THR A 122 -6.13 7.04 -11.33
CA THR A 122 -5.67 7.92 -12.42
C THR A 122 -6.42 9.26 -12.45
N GLY A 123 -7.70 9.26 -12.07
CA GLY A 123 -8.50 10.49 -11.95
C GLY A 123 -8.01 11.41 -10.84
N ARG A 124 -7.65 10.87 -9.67
CA ARG A 124 -7.09 11.65 -8.56
C ARG A 124 -5.79 12.35 -8.92
N HIS A 125 -5.01 11.78 -9.83
CA HIS A 125 -3.75 12.35 -10.31
C HIS A 125 -3.88 13.15 -11.61
N ASN A 126 -5.10 13.37 -12.12
CA ASN A 126 -5.38 14.04 -13.38
C ASN A 126 -4.52 13.50 -14.56
N MET A 127 -4.46 12.16 -14.68
CA MET A 127 -3.62 11.50 -15.68
C MET A 127 -4.35 11.24 -16.98
N ALA A 128 -3.61 11.30 -18.07
CA ALA A 128 -4.05 10.80 -19.38
C ALA A 128 -4.37 9.30 -19.28
N ARG A 129 -5.45 8.87 -19.94
CA ARG A 129 -5.95 7.50 -19.88
C ARG A 129 -6.19 6.92 -21.26
N PHE A 130 -5.89 5.64 -21.41
CA PHE A 130 -6.35 4.79 -22.51
C PHE A 130 -7.05 3.58 -21.92
N VAL A 131 -8.18 3.18 -22.48
CA VAL A 131 -8.83 1.92 -22.16
C VAL A 131 -8.42 0.89 -23.19
N VAL A 132 -7.90 -0.23 -22.73
CA VAL A 132 -7.53 -1.36 -23.57
C VAL A 132 -8.48 -2.52 -23.28
N ILE A 133 -9.37 -2.83 -24.23
CA ILE A 133 -10.25 -4.00 -24.12
C ILE A 133 -9.46 -5.20 -24.62
N SER A 134 -8.99 -6.01 -23.71
CA SER A 134 -8.18 -7.21 -23.94
C SER A 134 -9.06 -8.44 -24.16
N GLN A 135 -8.45 -9.54 -24.65
CA GLN A 135 -9.11 -10.85 -24.76
C GLN A 135 -10.35 -10.83 -25.66
N VAL A 136 -10.39 -9.97 -26.67
CA VAL A 136 -11.49 -9.88 -27.66
C VAL A 136 -11.64 -11.17 -28.47
N ASP A 137 -10.60 -12.00 -28.50
CA ASP A 137 -10.54 -13.31 -29.15
C ASP A 137 -11.10 -14.48 -28.32
N ARG A 138 -11.58 -14.22 -27.08
CA ARG A 138 -12.22 -15.26 -26.25
C ARG A 138 -13.64 -15.55 -26.74
N GLU A 139 -14.08 -16.79 -26.53
CA GLU A 139 -15.46 -17.20 -26.83
C GLU A 139 -16.48 -16.40 -25.99
N HIS A 140 -17.63 -16.15 -26.57
CA HIS A 140 -18.77 -15.48 -25.92
C HIS A 140 -18.56 -14.04 -25.49
N VAL A 141 -17.56 -13.34 -26.05
CA VAL A 141 -17.37 -11.90 -25.82
C VAL A 141 -18.28 -11.09 -26.74
N ASN A 142 -18.64 -9.89 -26.28
CA ASN A 142 -19.37 -8.90 -27.08
C ASN A 142 -18.73 -7.53 -26.84
N TYR A 143 -17.94 -7.08 -27.80
CA TYR A 143 -17.23 -5.81 -27.75
C TYR A 143 -18.16 -4.59 -27.64
N GLU A 144 -19.24 -4.58 -28.44
CA GLU A 144 -20.19 -3.46 -28.45
C GLU A 144 -20.85 -3.31 -27.07
N LYS A 145 -21.26 -4.41 -26.45
CA LYS A 145 -21.84 -4.38 -25.11
C LYS A 145 -20.86 -3.77 -24.09
N VAL A 146 -19.60 -4.17 -24.13
CA VAL A 146 -18.56 -3.65 -23.24
C VAL A 146 -18.31 -2.16 -23.47
N LEU A 147 -18.31 -1.72 -24.75
CA LEU A 147 -18.18 -0.31 -25.10
C LEU A 147 -19.38 0.51 -24.60
N ASP A 148 -20.59 -0.02 -24.72
CA ASP A 148 -21.80 0.64 -24.23
C ASP A 148 -21.82 0.74 -22.70
N GLU A 149 -21.39 -0.30 -21.97
CA GLU A 149 -21.20 -0.23 -20.51
C GLU A 149 -20.21 0.84 -20.09
N LEU A 150 -19.10 0.99 -20.82
CA LEU A 150 -18.13 2.06 -20.60
C LEU A 150 -18.75 3.44 -20.81
N ARG A 151 -19.50 3.64 -21.91
CA ARG A 151 -20.18 4.90 -22.23
C ARG A 151 -21.27 5.24 -21.20
N GLU A 152 -22.06 4.25 -20.77
CA GLU A 152 -23.08 4.44 -19.74
C GLU A 152 -22.46 4.90 -18.42
N ARG A 153 -21.30 4.33 -18.05
CA ARG A 153 -20.64 4.62 -16.79
C ARG A 153 -19.79 5.89 -16.77
N TYR A 154 -19.09 6.17 -17.88
CA TYR A 154 -18.07 7.23 -17.96
C TYR A 154 -18.40 8.32 -19.01
N GLY A 155 -19.52 8.21 -19.69
CA GLY A 155 -20.06 9.24 -20.56
C GLY A 155 -19.37 9.35 -21.92
N SER A 156 -19.47 10.54 -22.52
CA SER A 156 -18.98 10.86 -23.86
C SER A 156 -17.46 10.94 -23.95
N SER A 157 -16.75 10.89 -22.83
CA SER A 157 -15.28 10.83 -22.85
C SER A 157 -14.73 9.55 -23.51
N ILE A 158 -15.54 8.49 -23.58
CA ILE A 158 -15.17 7.18 -24.14
C ILE A 158 -15.21 7.21 -25.67
N VAL A 159 -14.05 7.26 -26.31
CA VAL A 159 -13.91 7.41 -27.76
C VAL A 159 -13.19 6.21 -28.38
N PRO A 160 -13.87 5.37 -29.19
CA PRO A 160 -13.24 4.23 -29.84
C PRO A 160 -12.37 4.69 -31.02
N MET A 161 -11.06 4.61 -30.87
CA MET A 161 -10.09 4.93 -31.93
C MET A 161 -9.77 3.74 -32.85
N VAL A 162 -10.07 2.53 -32.37
CA VAL A 162 -9.85 1.28 -33.10
C VAL A 162 -11.09 0.40 -32.94
N LEU A 163 -11.55 -0.20 -34.01
CA LEU A 163 -12.69 -1.10 -34.03
C LEU A 163 -12.26 -2.54 -34.37
N PRO A 164 -12.83 -3.58 -33.72
CA PRO A 164 -12.51 -4.97 -34.03
C PRO A 164 -13.18 -5.45 -35.32
N ILE A 165 -12.47 -6.25 -36.11
CA ILE A 165 -13.05 -6.99 -37.27
C ILE A 165 -13.37 -8.41 -36.78
N GLY A 166 -14.63 -8.67 -36.50
CA GLY A 166 -15.10 -9.86 -35.81
C GLY A 166 -14.79 -9.81 -34.32
N GLU A 167 -15.31 -10.79 -33.58
CA GLU A 167 -15.12 -10.95 -32.14
C GLU A 167 -15.10 -12.43 -31.76
N GLY A 168 -14.63 -12.77 -30.58
CA GLY A 168 -14.49 -14.15 -30.16
C GLY A 168 -13.60 -14.93 -31.13
N THR A 169 -14.02 -16.13 -31.51
CA THR A 169 -13.29 -16.99 -32.44
C THR A 169 -13.20 -16.42 -33.86
N THR A 170 -13.98 -15.39 -34.20
CA THR A 170 -13.94 -14.69 -35.49
C THR A 170 -13.09 -13.43 -35.50
N PHE A 171 -12.48 -13.05 -34.36
CA PHE A 171 -11.61 -11.88 -34.26
C PHE A 171 -10.35 -12.07 -35.12
N LYS A 172 -10.28 -11.38 -36.23
CA LYS A 172 -9.21 -11.56 -37.24
C LYS A 172 -8.42 -10.29 -37.55
N GLY A 173 -8.87 -9.13 -37.08
CA GLY A 173 -8.23 -7.87 -37.41
C GLY A 173 -8.87 -6.68 -36.69
N VAL A 174 -8.40 -5.48 -37.06
CA VAL A 174 -8.90 -4.22 -36.53
C VAL A 174 -8.93 -3.15 -37.62
N VAL A 175 -9.80 -2.16 -37.42
CA VAL A 175 -9.83 -0.93 -38.22
C VAL A 175 -9.34 0.22 -37.37
N ASP A 176 -8.32 0.93 -37.81
CA ASP A 176 -7.90 2.22 -37.29
C ASP A 176 -8.85 3.29 -37.79
N VAL A 177 -9.62 3.89 -36.91
CA VAL A 177 -10.71 4.81 -37.24
C VAL A 177 -10.18 6.09 -37.91
N LEU A 178 -9.10 6.65 -37.37
CA LEU A 178 -8.56 7.92 -37.83
C LEU A 178 -7.88 7.83 -39.22
N SER A 179 -7.15 6.75 -39.46
CA SER A 179 -6.51 6.53 -40.76
C SER A 179 -7.42 5.88 -41.78
N GLY A 180 -8.58 5.36 -41.39
CA GLY A 180 -9.47 4.58 -42.22
C GLY A 180 -8.87 3.30 -42.79
N LYS A 181 -7.84 2.74 -42.13
CA LYS A 181 -7.12 1.54 -42.57
C LYS A 181 -7.50 0.33 -41.77
N ALA A 182 -7.74 -0.78 -42.43
CA ALA A 182 -8.01 -2.05 -41.79
C ALA A 182 -6.80 -2.98 -41.89
N PHE A 183 -6.58 -3.74 -40.82
CA PHE A 183 -5.46 -4.65 -40.71
C PHE A 183 -5.92 -6.01 -40.22
N THR A 184 -5.42 -7.08 -40.85
CA THR A 184 -5.63 -8.46 -40.39
C THR A 184 -4.30 -9.16 -40.16
N GLY A 185 -4.35 -10.32 -39.47
CA GLY A 185 -3.18 -11.11 -39.18
C GLY A 185 -2.51 -10.74 -37.83
N SER A 186 -1.69 -11.65 -37.36
CA SER A 186 -0.94 -11.50 -36.11
C SER A 186 0.35 -10.71 -36.30
N HIS A 187 1.08 -10.44 -35.23
CA HIS A 187 2.35 -9.68 -35.14
C HIS A 187 3.16 -9.51 -36.45
N LYS A 188 3.68 -10.63 -37.01
CA LYS A 188 4.57 -10.63 -38.18
C LYS A 188 3.83 -10.76 -39.51
N ASP A 189 2.63 -11.30 -39.47
CA ASP A 189 1.82 -11.58 -40.67
C ASP A 189 0.74 -10.52 -40.91
N ARG A 190 0.89 -9.35 -40.30
CA ARG A 190 -0.04 -8.21 -40.43
C ARG A 190 -0.10 -7.75 -41.87
N LYS A 191 -1.32 -7.68 -42.41
CA LYS A 191 -1.60 -7.20 -43.75
C LYS A 191 -2.63 -6.10 -43.70
N GLU A 192 -2.42 -5.03 -44.46
CA GLU A 192 -3.44 -4.02 -44.72
C GLU A 192 -4.46 -4.58 -45.71
N ILE A 193 -5.74 -4.40 -45.42
CA ILE A 193 -6.86 -4.82 -46.23
C ILE A 193 -7.82 -3.62 -46.42
N PRO A 194 -8.69 -3.62 -47.42
CA PRO A 194 -9.81 -2.69 -47.49
C PRO A 194 -10.72 -2.86 -46.25
N VAL A 195 -11.31 -1.73 -45.78
CA VAL A 195 -12.32 -1.78 -44.73
C VAL A 195 -13.47 -2.67 -45.18
N PRO A 196 -13.88 -3.69 -44.44
CA PRO A 196 -15.01 -4.54 -44.77
C PRO A 196 -16.30 -3.73 -44.96
N ASP A 197 -17.14 -4.09 -45.92
CA ASP A 197 -18.33 -3.33 -46.26
C ASP A 197 -19.31 -3.22 -45.07
N ASP A 198 -19.42 -4.25 -44.26
CA ASP A 198 -20.24 -4.30 -43.04
C ASP A 198 -19.70 -3.44 -41.88
N MET A 199 -18.48 -2.94 -42.00
CA MET A 199 -17.84 -2.06 -41.00
C MET A 199 -17.89 -0.57 -41.40
N LYS A 200 -18.17 -0.23 -42.66
CA LYS A 200 -18.06 1.15 -43.15
C LYS A 200 -18.89 2.16 -42.36
N ASP A 201 -20.15 1.81 -42.05
CA ASP A 201 -21.05 2.68 -41.29
C ASP A 201 -20.57 2.84 -39.85
N LYS A 202 -20.08 1.75 -39.22
CA LYS A 202 -19.53 1.78 -37.87
C LYS A 202 -18.25 2.66 -37.80
N VAL A 203 -17.38 2.54 -38.79
CA VAL A 203 -16.16 3.35 -38.89
C VAL A 203 -16.51 4.82 -39.08
N ALA A 204 -17.48 5.15 -39.94
CA ALA A 204 -17.95 6.51 -40.14
C ALA A 204 -18.50 7.12 -38.83
N THR A 205 -19.35 6.42 -38.14
CA THR A 205 -19.90 6.87 -36.83
C THR A 205 -18.80 7.05 -35.77
N ALA A 206 -17.82 6.14 -35.73
CA ALA A 206 -16.71 6.26 -34.80
C ALA A 206 -15.77 7.42 -35.13
N LEU A 207 -15.56 7.71 -36.44
CA LEU A 207 -14.77 8.84 -36.91
C LEU A 207 -15.45 10.18 -36.59
N GLU A 208 -16.77 10.26 -36.76
CA GLU A 208 -17.57 11.42 -36.37
C GLU A 208 -17.43 11.70 -34.85
N ALA A 209 -17.52 10.67 -34.03
CA ALA A 209 -17.29 10.79 -32.58
C ALA A 209 -15.86 11.27 -32.25
N CYS A 210 -14.84 10.88 -33.03
CA CYS A 210 -13.48 11.40 -32.89
C CYS A 210 -13.39 12.88 -33.26
N TYR A 211 -14.06 13.33 -34.34
CA TYR A 211 -14.12 14.73 -34.73
C TYR A 211 -14.82 15.59 -33.68
N GLU A 212 -15.99 15.16 -33.19
CA GLU A 212 -16.74 15.86 -32.15
C GLU A 212 -15.92 15.98 -30.88
N ALA A 213 -15.27 14.90 -30.45
CA ALA A 213 -14.40 14.89 -29.28
C ALA A 213 -13.22 15.87 -29.44
N ALA A 214 -12.51 15.84 -30.56
CA ALA A 214 -11.41 16.74 -30.83
C ALA A 214 -11.88 18.21 -30.91
N ALA A 215 -12.99 18.48 -31.61
CA ALA A 215 -13.57 19.81 -31.76
C ALA A 215 -13.98 20.42 -30.39
N SER A 216 -14.50 19.61 -29.48
CA SER A 216 -14.94 20.06 -28.14
C SER A 216 -13.82 20.58 -27.24
N THR A 217 -12.54 20.37 -27.61
CA THR A 217 -11.39 20.75 -26.77
C THR A 217 -11.01 22.23 -26.84
N SER A 218 -11.45 22.96 -27.90
CA SER A 218 -11.20 24.40 -28.05
C SER A 218 -12.24 25.07 -28.94
N GLU A 219 -12.51 26.34 -28.70
CA GLU A 219 -13.49 27.13 -29.47
C GLU A 219 -13.15 27.21 -30.97
N ASP A 220 -11.86 27.40 -31.32
CA ASP A 220 -11.40 27.47 -32.69
C ASP A 220 -11.60 26.16 -33.49
N LEU A 221 -11.39 25.01 -32.83
CA LEU A 221 -11.65 23.70 -33.44
C LEU A 221 -13.16 23.46 -33.61
N MET A 222 -13.93 23.89 -32.63
CA MET A 222 -15.40 23.74 -32.65
C MET A 222 -16.02 24.59 -33.77
N GLU A 223 -15.65 25.88 -33.91
CA GLU A 223 -16.10 26.74 -34.97
C GLU A 223 -15.76 26.15 -36.35
N LYS A 224 -14.53 25.70 -36.52
CA LYS A 224 -14.09 25.10 -37.79
C LYS A 224 -14.86 23.83 -38.12
N TYR A 225 -15.07 22.94 -37.14
CA TYR A 225 -15.84 21.72 -37.39
C TYR A 225 -17.30 21.99 -37.75
N PHE A 226 -17.92 23.02 -37.17
CA PHE A 226 -19.28 23.45 -37.56
C PHE A 226 -19.35 24.04 -38.99
N ASP A 227 -18.31 24.76 -39.39
CA ASP A 227 -18.29 25.42 -40.71
C ASP A 227 -17.89 24.46 -41.83
N GLU A 228 -16.90 23.59 -41.61
CA GLU A 228 -16.30 22.73 -42.65
C GLU A 228 -16.76 21.27 -42.58
N GLY A 229 -17.26 20.82 -41.42
CA GLY A 229 -17.69 19.44 -41.18
C GLY A 229 -16.54 18.45 -40.93
N GLU A 230 -15.28 18.90 -41.01
CA GLU A 230 -14.08 18.08 -40.80
C GLU A 230 -12.94 18.90 -40.22
N LEU A 231 -11.97 18.22 -39.60
CA LEU A 231 -10.72 18.80 -39.12
C LEU A 231 -9.54 18.16 -39.88
N SER A 232 -8.49 18.93 -40.14
CA SER A 232 -7.25 18.39 -40.72
C SER A 232 -6.56 17.41 -39.77
N GLU A 233 -5.64 16.59 -40.28
CA GLU A 233 -4.86 15.65 -39.43
C GLU A 233 -4.12 16.35 -38.30
N GLU A 234 -3.57 17.56 -38.54
CA GLU A 234 -2.86 18.34 -37.52
C GLU A 234 -3.81 18.87 -36.45
N GLU A 235 -5.00 19.31 -36.82
CA GLU A 235 -6.04 19.76 -35.88
C GLU A 235 -6.63 18.61 -35.06
N MET A 236 -6.86 17.46 -35.73
CA MET A 236 -7.25 16.23 -35.01
C MET A 236 -6.20 15.82 -34.01
N LEU A 237 -4.91 15.81 -34.39
CA LEU A 237 -3.81 15.49 -33.48
C LEU A 237 -3.79 16.46 -32.28
N ARG A 238 -3.94 17.77 -32.53
CA ARG A 238 -3.96 18.81 -31.50
C ARG A 238 -5.15 18.63 -30.55
N GLY A 239 -6.36 18.49 -31.09
CA GLY A 239 -7.57 18.34 -30.29
C GLY A 239 -7.57 17.05 -29.46
N LEU A 240 -7.30 15.91 -30.11
CA LEU A 240 -7.24 14.61 -29.37
C LEU A 240 -6.15 14.59 -28.31
N SER A 241 -4.95 15.13 -28.60
CA SER A 241 -3.87 15.18 -27.59
C SER A 241 -4.24 16.07 -26.42
N ALA A 242 -4.88 17.22 -26.63
CA ALA A 242 -5.34 18.11 -25.57
C ALA A 242 -6.40 17.44 -24.69
N GLY A 243 -7.43 16.81 -25.27
CA GLY A 243 -8.48 16.14 -24.53
C GLY A 243 -8.01 14.86 -23.82
N ILE A 244 -7.01 14.16 -24.38
CA ILE A 244 -6.40 13.02 -23.70
C ILE A 244 -5.56 13.49 -22.50
N TYR A 245 -4.85 14.61 -22.65
CA TYR A 245 -4.03 15.19 -21.57
C TYR A 245 -4.88 15.64 -20.38
N ASP A 246 -6.00 16.32 -20.60
CA ASP A 246 -6.88 16.78 -19.54
C ASP A 246 -7.91 15.73 -19.06
N GLY A 247 -7.96 14.57 -19.75
CA GLY A 247 -8.83 13.44 -19.41
C GLY A 247 -10.28 13.58 -19.91
N SER A 248 -10.61 14.59 -20.70
CA SER A 248 -11.93 14.75 -21.36
C SER A 248 -12.13 13.73 -22.49
N ILE A 249 -11.05 13.20 -23.06
CA ILE A 249 -11.05 12.14 -24.08
C ILE A 249 -10.29 10.94 -23.54
N VAL A 250 -10.93 9.76 -23.59
CA VAL A 250 -10.35 8.47 -23.22
C VAL A 250 -10.46 7.50 -24.39
N PRO A 251 -9.37 7.30 -25.16
CA PRO A 251 -9.35 6.37 -26.26
C PRO A 251 -9.60 4.92 -25.84
N VAL A 252 -10.35 4.19 -26.66
CA VAL A 252 -10.61 2.76 -26.48
C VAL A 252 -10.01 1.97 -27.63
N VAL A 253 -9.23 0.94 -27.29
CA VAL A 253 -8.55 0.07 -28.27
C VAL A 253 -8.76 -1.41 -27.92
N PRO A 254 -9.38 -2.21 -28.81
CA PRO A 254 -9.52 -3.66 -28.64
C PRO A 254 -8.23 -4.38 -29.04
N VAL A 255 -7.82 -5.38 -28.24
CA VAL A 255 -6.62 -6.17 -28.51
C VAL A 255 -6.80 -7.65 -28.19
N SER A 256 -6.06 -8.51 -28.91
CA SER A 256 -5.69 -9.84 -28.42
C SER A 256 -4.18 -9.83 -28.17
N SER A 257 -3.80 -9.85 -26.89
CA SER A 257 -2.40 -9.86 -26.49
C SER A 257 -1.68 -11.17 -26.88
N LEU A 258 -2.41 -12.27 -27.02
CA LEU A 258 -1.86 -13.56 -27.43
C LEU A 258 -1.52 -13.62 -28.93
N THR A 259 -2.42 -13.10 -29.77
CA THR A 259 -2.24 -13.11 -31.22
C THR A 259 -1.52 -11.84 -31.74
N GLY A 260 -1.50 -10.77 -30.95
CA GLY A 260 -0.93 -9.47 -31.30
C GLY A 260 -1.84 -8.61 -32.17
N ILE A 261 -3.08 -9.05 -32.42
CA ILE A 261 -4.06 -8.25 -33.17
C ILE A 261 -4.43 -7.03 -32.30
N GLY A 262 -4.41 -5.83 -32.91
CA GLY A 262 -4.69 -4.56 -32.25
C GLY A 262 -3.51 -3.95 -31.48
N VAL A 263 -2.47 -4.72 -31.15
CA VAL A 263 -1.33 -4.24 -30.33
C VAL A 263 -0.52 -3.15 -31.05
N ARG A 264 -0.27 -3.29 -32.33
CA ARG A 264 0.50 -2.29 -33.07
C ARG A 264 -0.25 -0.97 -33.27
N PRO A 265 -1.54 -0.93 -33.64
CA PRO A 265 -2.37 0.28 -33.57
C PRO A 265 -2.39 0.93 -32.16
N LEU A 266 -2.50 0.15 -31.10
CA LEU A 266 -2.40 0.65 -29.71
C LEU A 266 -1.05 1.36 -29.49
N MET A 267 0.06 0.72 -29.84
CA MET A 267 1.39 1.31 -29.67
C MET A 267 1.55 2.62 -30.46
N PHE A 268 0.96 2.71 -31.65
CA PHE A 268 0.91 3.94 -32.46
C PHE A 268 0.12 5.04 -31.77
N ALA A 269 -1.08 4.72 -31.28
CA ALA A 269 -1.92 5.67 -30.60
C ALA A 269 -1.24 6.20 -29.31
N LEU A 270 -0.62 5.33 -28.54
CA LEU A 270 0.16 5.73 -27.36
C LEU A 270 1.35 6.63 -27.72
N ALA A 271 2.09 6.32 -28.76
CA ALA A 271 3.23 7.12 -29.21
C ALA A 271 2.80 8.51 -29.69
N SER A 272 1.62 8.62 -30.35
CA SER A 272 1.10 9.84 -30.92
C SER A 272 0.38 10.75 -29.93
N TYR A 273 -0.47 10.18 -29.08
CA TYR A 273 -1.44 10.93 -28.29
C TYR A 273 -1.17 10.97 -26.79
N MET A 274 -0.40 10.01 -26.24
CA MET A 274 -0.01 10.11 -24.82
C MET A 274 0.87 11.33 -24.59
N PRO A 275 0.70 12.08 -23.48
CA PRO A 275 1.52 13.23 -23.17
C PRO A 275 2.99 12.88 -23.04
N SER A 276 3.84 13.80 -23.45
CA SER A 276 5.27 13.75 -23.16
C SER A 276 5.56 14.33 -21.78
N PRO A 277 6.70 14.00 -21.17
CA PRO A 277 7.13 14.63 -19.92
C PRO A 277 7.18 16.15 -19.94
N MET A 278 7.32 16.77 -21.12
CA MET A 278 7.36 18.23 -21.29
C MET A 278 6.07 18.93 -20.89
N GLU A 279 4.95 18.22 -20.93
CA GLU A 279 3.62 18.77 -20.67
C GLU A 279 3.32 18.86 -19.18
N ARG A 280 4.13 18.23 -18.33
CA ARG A 280 3.95 18.24 -16.88
C ARG A 280 4.89 19.25 -16.19
N THR A 281 4.32 20.02 -15.28
CA THR A 281 5.06 20.93 -14.39
C THR A 281 5.18 20.31 -13.00
N TYR A 282 6.37 20.38 -12.42
CA TYR A 282 6.66 19.83 -11.10
C TYR A 282 6.95 20.94 -10.11
N HIS A 283 6.33 20.89 -8.95
CA HIS A 283 6.53 21.82 -7.84
C HIS A 283 7.27 21.11 -6.72
N GLY A 284 8.32 21.73 -6.24
CA GLY A 284 9.07 21.22 -5.09
C GLY A 284 9.51 22.36 -4.19
N THR A 285 9.92 22.05 -2.98
CA THR A 285 10.33 23.03 -1.98
C THR A 285 11.80 22.84 -1.63
N ASP A 286 12.54 23.94 -1.42
CA ASP A 286 13.85 23.85 -0.79
C ASP A 286 13.66 23.37 0.66
N PRO A 287 14.31 22.28 1.08
CA PRO A 287 14.10 21.72 2.41
C PRO A 287 14.51 22.66 3.54
N LYS A 288 15.41 23.62 3.28
CA LYS A 288 15.97 24.58 4.26
C LYS A 288 15.24 25.91 4.26
N THR A 289 15.10 26.54 3.08
CA THR A 289 14.49 27.88 2.97
C THR A 289 12.99 27.84 2.86
N LYS A 290 12.41 26.68 2.49
CA LYS A 290 10.97 26.48 2.18
C LYS A 290 10.48 27.24 0.96
N ASP A 291 11.39 27.77 0.15
CA ASP A 291 11.04 28.39 -1.12
C ASP A 291 10.50 27.35 -2.11
N VAL A 292 9.45 27.71 -2.84
CA VAL A 292 8.86 26.85 -3.87
C VAL A 292 9.64 27.03 -5.17
N HIS A 293 10.06 25.94 -5.75
CA HIS A 293 10.73 25.86 -7.04
C HIS A 293 9.89 25.09 -8.06
N VAL A 294 9.82 25.61 -9.24
CA VAL A 294 9.18 24.95 -10.38
C VAL A 294 10.24 24.25 -11.23
N ARG A 295 9.95 23.05 -11.70
CA ARG A 295 10.80 22.28 -12.61
C ARG A 295 9.99 21.77 -13.78
N HIS A 296 10.66 21.74 -14.94
CA HIS A 296 10.13 21.19 -16.18
C HIS A 296 11.04 20.06 -16.67
N ALA A 297 10.51 19.21 -17.50
CA ALA A 297 11.34 18.17 -18.12
C ALA A 297 12.24 18.79 -19.21
N ASP A 298 13.20 19.60 -18.78
CA ASP A 298 14.18 20.29 -19.59
C ASP A 298 15.60 19.88 -19.18
N THR A 299 16.40 19.47 -20.16
CA THR A 299 17.80 19.05 -19.93
C THR A 299 18.73 20.19 -19.55
N SER A 300 18.34 21.44 -19.78
CA SER A 300 19.10 22.64 -19.40
C SER A 300 18.90 23.08 -17.94
N GLU A 301 17.85 22.58 -17.28
CA GLU A 301 17.59 22.83 -15.86
C GLU A 301 18.52 22.04 -14.95
N PRO A 302 18.67 22.43 -13.66
CA PRO A 302 19.40 21.63 -12.68
C PRO A 302 18.82 20.22 -12.55
N PHE A 303 19.69 19.23 -12.35
CA PHE A 303 19.26 17.86 -12.19
C PHE A 303 18.37 17.69 -10.96
N THR A 304 17.22 17.04 -11.18
CA THR A 304 16.35 16.53 -10.12
C THR A 304 15.70 15.21 -10.54
N ALA A 305 15.44 14.33 -9.58
CA ALA A 305 14.77 13.05 -9.79
C ALA A 305 13.99 12.63 -8.55
N GLN A 306 12.93 11.86 -8.74
CA GLN A 306 12.20 11.19 -7.65
C GLN A 306 12.41 9.69 -7.72
N VAL A 307 12.68 9.07 -6.59
CA VAL A 307 12.80 7.61 -6.46
C VAL A 307 11.41 7.03 -6.28
N PHE A 308 10.94 6.28 -7.27
CA PHE A 308 9.60 5.71 -7.20
C PHE A 308 9.59 4.22 -6.80
N LYS A 309 10.74 3.56 -6.82
CA LYS A 309 10.88 2.15 -6.44
C LYS A 309 12.31 1.80 -6.02
N THR A 310 12.42 0.92 -5.03
CA THR A 310 13.69 0.31 -4.62
C THR A 310 13.63 -1.20 -4.83
N ILE A 311 14.72 -1.79 -5.34
CA ILE A 311 14.88 -3.23 -5.55
C ILE A 311 16.17 -3.66 -4.86
N ALA A 312 16.12 -4.71 -4.04
CA ALA A 312 17.30 -5.36 -3.49
C ALA A 312 17.80 -6.44 -4.44
N ASP A 313 18.74 -6.08 -5.30
CA ASP A 313 19.37 -7.00 -6.24
C ASP A 313 20.49 -7.79 -5.55
N PRO A 314 20.52 -9.13 -5.66
CA PRO A 314 21.54 -9.96 -5.00
C PRO A 314 22.98 -9.68 -5.46
N PHE A 315 23.17 -9.17 -6.68
CA PHE A 315 24.49 -8.95 -7.30
C PHE A 315 24.94 -7.50 -7.23
N VAL A 316 24.04 -6.57 -7.51
CA VAL A 316 24.34 -5.13 -7.58
C VAL A 316 24.09 -4.44 -6.24
N GLY A 317 23.32 -5.08 -5.36
CA GLY A 317 22.87 -4.53 -4.09
C GLY A 317 21.60 -3.67 -4.28
N LYS A 318 21.47 -2.60 -3.51
CA LYS A 318 20.33 -1.68 -3.61
C LYS A 318 20.32 -0.96 -4.96
N LEU A 319 19.21 -1.08 -5.68
CA LEU A 319 18.94 -0.44 -6.95
C LEU A 319 17.73 0.49 -6.77
N SER A 320 17.91 1.79 -6.93
CA SER A 320 16.86 2.80 -6.82
C SER A 320 16.41 3.21 -8.22
N LEU A 321 15.15 2.90 -8.56
CA LEU A 321 14.54 3.32 -9.82
C LEU A 321 14.09 4.77 -9.67
N VAL A 322 14.51 5.60 -10.60
CA VAL A 322 14.30 7.05 -10.58
C VAL A 322 13.58 7.52 -11.83
N ARG A 323 12.69 8.45 -11.63
CA ARG A 323 12.14 9.32 -12.66
C ARG A 323 12.94 10.61 -12.66
N VAL A 324 13.74 10.86 -13.69
CA VAL A 324 14.45 12.13 -13.85
C VAL A 324 13.43 13.19 -14.23
N VAL A 325 13.26 14.20 -13.37
CA VAL A 325 12.28 15.28 -13.56
C VAL A 325 12.89 16.37 -14.42
N SER A 326 14.08 16.86 -14.08
CA SER A 326 14.79 17.92 -14.82
C SER A 326 16.27 17.62 -14.94
N GLY A 327 16.93 18.28 -15.88
CA GLY A 327 18.37 18.17 -16.09
C GLY A 327 18.81 16.83 -16.69
N VAL A 328 20.06 16.48 -16.45
CA VAL A 328 20.68 15.25 -16.95
C VAL A 328 21.45 14.57 -15.82
N LEU A 329 21.14 13.30 -15.59
CA LEU A 329 21.87 12.44 -14.68
C LEU A 329 23.04 11.79 -15.41
N THR A 330 24.26 11.97 -14.89
CA THR A 330 25.49 11.36 -15.39
C THR A 330 26.26 10.72 -14.23
N ALA A 331 27.25 9.89 -14.51
CA ALA A 331 28.13 9.31 -13.49
C ALA A 331 28.90 10.37 -12.66
N GLN A 332 29.00 11.60 -13.19
CA GLN A 332 29.71 12.72 -12.55
C GLN A 332 28.78 13.64 -11.76
N THR A 333 27.46 13.43 -11.83
CA THR A 333 26.48 14.26 -11.12
C THR A 333 26.67 14.07 -9.62
N SER A 334 26.94 15.18 -8.91
CA SER A 334 27.01 15.20 -7.45
C SER A 334 25.59 15.23 -6.88
N LEU A 335 25.17 14.11 -6.33
CA LEU A 335 23.81 13.91 -5.83
C LEU A 335 23.64 14.38 -4.39
N TYR A 336 22.48 14.94 -4.11
CA TYR A 336 22.02 15.29 -2.78
C TYR A 336 20.61 14.75 -2.57
N ASN A 337 20.41 14.02 -1.46
CA ASN A 337 19.10 13.57 -1.03
C ASN A 337 18.46 14.63 -0.13
N GLY A 338 17.40 15.29 -0.62
CA GLY A 338 16.70 16.37 0.09
C GLY A 338 15.95 15.89 1.33
N ASN A 339 15.48 14.64 1.34
CA ASN A 339 14.71 14.06 2.43
C ASN A 339 15.63 13.65 3.60
N ALA A 340 16.76 13.02 3.29
CA ALA A 340 17.73 12.58 4.29
C ALA A 340 18.73 13.67 4.73
N ASP A 341 18.78 14.81 4.06
CA ASP A 341 19.80 15.88 4.22
C ASP A 341 21.24 15.32 4.12
N LYS A 342 21.49 14.49 3.10
CA LYS A 342 22.77 13.80 2.89
C LYS A 342 23.23 13.86 1.44
N PRO A 343 24.58 13.99 1.21
CA PRO A 343 25.14 13.75 -0.10
C PRO A 343 25.04 12.26 -0.45
N GLU A 344 24.83 11.98 -1.74
CA GLU A 344 24.76 10.63 -2.28
C GLU A 344 25.73 10.43 -3.43
N LYS A 345 26.13 9.18 -3.66
CA LYS A 345 26.97 8.79 -4.78
C LYS A 345 26.50 7.49 -5.38
N ALA A 346 26.05 7.54 -6.63
CA ALA A 346 25.72 6.33 -7.36
C ALA A 346 26.99 5.58 -7.79
N ALA A 347 27.00 4.26 -7.64
CA ALA A 347 28.06 3.43 -8.17
C ALA A 347 27.89 3.13 -9.67
N GLY A 348 26.68 3.23 -10.20
CA GLY A 348 26.35 3.03 -11.61
C GLY A 348 24.98 3.56 -11.96
N ILE A 349 24.80 3.84 -13.25
CA ILE A 349 23.56 4.31 -13.88
C ILE A 349 23.11 3.27 -14.90
N PHE A 350 21.87 2.87 -14.86
CA PHE A 350 21.34 1.80 -15.69
C PHE A 350 20.00 2.16 -16.33
N SER A 351 19.83 1.68 -17.56
CA SER A 351 18.51 1.50 -18.15
C SER A 351 18.02 0.09 -17.78
N ILE A 352 16.73 -0.01 -17.45
CA ILE A 352 16.11 -1.23 -16.94
C ILE A 352 15.11 -1.79 -17.96
N ARG A 353 15.12 -3.11 -18.14
CA ARG A 353 14.07 -3.87 -18.83
C ARG A 353 13.82 -5.16 -18.05
N GLY A 354 12.79 -5.16 -17.21
CA GLY A 354 12.56 -6.24 -16.26
C GLY A 354 13.80 -6.50 -15.39
N LYS A 355 14.29 -7.73 -15.39
CA LYS A 355 15.51 -8.11 -14.69
C LYS A 355 16.81 -7.60 -15.35
N LYS A 356 16.76 -7.26 -16.65
CA LYS A 356 17.96 -6.85 -17.40
C LYS A 356 18.35 -5.42 -17.10
N GLN A 357 19.56 -5.24 -16.61
CA GLN A 357 20.20 -3.95 -16.36
C GLN A 357 21.25 -3.68 -17.44
N THR A 358 21.19 -2.53 -18.06
CA THR A 358 22.15 -2.11 -19.09
C THR A 358 22.79 -0.81 -18.65
N ALA A 359 24.10 -0.78 -18.42
CA ALA A 359 24.80 0.43 -18.05
C ALA A 359 24.66 1.51 -19.16
N VAL A 360 24.39 2.74 -18.75
CA VAL A 360 24.27 3.89 -19.63
C VAL A 360 25.13 5.05 -19.13
N ASN A 361 25.49 5.96 -20.01
CA ASN A 361 26.32 7.11 -19.65
C ASN A 361 25.51 8.24 -19.05
N MET A 362 24.22 8.34 -19.42
CA MET A 362 23.33 9.39 -18.93
C MET A 362 21.86 8.96 -18.97
N ILE A 363 21.05 9.64 -18.17
CA ILE A 363 19.58 9.60 -18.19
C ILE A 363 19.10 11.04 -18.23
N CYS A 364 18.34 11.41 -19.25
CA CYS A 364 17.87 12.77 -19.46
C CYS A 364 16.57 13.05 -18.70
N ALA A 365 16.26 14.34 -18.54
CA ALA A 365 14.94 14.77 -18.06
C ALA A 365 13.81 14.03 -18.80
N GLY A 366 12.79 13.66 -18.07
CA GLY A 366 11.66 12.92 -18.62
C GLY A 366 11.85 11.40 -18.70
N ASP A 367 13.04 10.86 -18.53
CA ASP A 367 13.30 9.43 -18.67
C ASP A 367 13.31 8.68 -17.34
N ILE A 368 13.18 7.36 -17.40
CA ILE A 368 13.25 6.43 -16.27
C ILE A 368 14.56 5.65 -16.36
N GLY A 369 15.24 5.53 -15.22
CA GLY A 369 16.42 4.72 -15.07
C GLY A 369 16.64 4.23 -13.67
N ALA A 370 17.82 3.68 -13.39
CA ALA A 370 18.14 3.19 -12.06
C ALA A 370 19.55 3.59 -11.62
N LEU A 371 19.70 3.81 -10.32
CA LEU A 371 20.93 4.12 -9.63
C LEU A 371 21.28 2.99 -8.66
N SER A 372 22.54 2.56 -8.66
CA SER A 372 22.98 1.51 -7.75
C SER A 372 23.73 2.04 -6.53
N LYS A 373 23.56 1.34 -5.40
CA LYS A 373 24.31 1.50 -4.15
C LYS A 373 24.18 2.87 -3.48
N LEU A 374 23.04 3.54 -3.62
CA LEU A 374 22.73 4.70 -2.81
C LEU A 374 22.57 4.29 -1.33
N GLN A 375 23.16 5.07 -0.41
CA GLN A 375 23.26 4.68 1.00
C GLN A 375 22.09 5.17 1.85
N TYR A 376 21.66 6.41 1.60
CA TYR A 376 20.67 7.10 2.45
C TYR A 376 19.32 7.26 1.77
N THR A 377 19.21 6.83 0.52
CA THR A 377 18.03 7.04 -0.32
C THR A 377 17.03 5.91 -0.18
N SER A 378 15.77 6.26 0.02
CA SER A 378 14.61 5.37 0.10
C SER A 378 13.61 5.67 -1.02
N THR A 379 12.63 4.79 -1.19
CA THR A 379 11.51 5.04 -2.12
C THR A 379 10.70 6.25 -1.65
N GLY A 380 10.36 7.15 -2.58
CA GLY A 380 9.70 8.43 -2.32
C GLY A 380 10.66 9.61 -2.23
N ASP A 381 11.96 9.37 -1.98
CA ASP A 381 12.93 10.44 -1.82
C ASP A 381 13.19 11.22 -3.13
N THR A 382 13.55 12.49 -2.95
CA THR A 382 13.99 13.38 -4.02
C THR A 382 15.51 13.47 -4.05
N LEU A 383 16.07 13.22 -5.21
CA LEU A 383 17.49 13.46 -5.52
C LEU A 383 17.63 14.75 -6.34
N SER A 384 18.58 15.59 -5.98
CA SER A 384 18.89 16.84 -6.67
C SER A 384 20.38 17.03 -6.88
N GLU A 385 20.76 18.03 -7.66
CA GLU A 385 22.14 18.48 -7.78
C GLU A 385 22.62 19.11 -6.48
N MET A 386 23.85 18.80 -6.07
CA MET A 386 24.46 19.40 -4.89
C MET A 386 24.49 20.94 -5.01
N GLY A 387 24.01 21.63 -3.98
CA GLY A 387 23.93 23.10 -3.93
C GLY A 387 22.66 23.70 -4.53
N LYS A 388 21.77 22.87 -5.09
CA LYS A 388 20.45 23.26 -5.59
C LYS A 388 19.38 22.31 -5.02
N PRO A 389 19.23 22.26 -3.67
CA PRO A 389 18.35 21.30 -3.03
C PRO A 389 16.88 21.57 -3.40
N ILE A 390 16.14 20.50 -3.65
CA ILE A 390 14.70 20.51 -3.83
C ILE A 390 14.13 19.21 -3.27
N GLN A 391 12.91 19.27 -2.77
CA GLN A 391 12.15 18.14 -2.29
C GLN A 391 10.76 18.20 -2.92
N TYR A 392 10.37 17.14 -3.62
CA TYR A 392 9.02 16.95 -4.14
C TYR A 392 8.09 16.40 -3.05
N ASP A 393 6.78 16.51 -3.27
CA ASP A 393 5.80 15.92 -2.40
C ASP A 393 6.05 14.41 -2.26
N PRO A 394 5.85 13.84 -1.06
CA PRO A 394 6.01 12.41 -0.85
C PRO A 394 4.99 11.63 -1.69
N ILE A 395 5.36 10.41 -2.07
CA ILE A 395 4.41 9.48 -2.68
C ILE A 395 3.42 9.05 -1.62
N ASP A 396 2.12 9.18 -1.91
CA ASP A 396 1.04 8.79 -1.00
C ASP A 396 0.82 7.27 -1.06
N PHE A 397 1.60 6.53 -0.27
CA PHE A 397 1.44 5.09 -0.14
C PHE A 397 0.23 4.74 0.71
N PRO A 398 -0.52 3.69 0.35
CA PRO A 398 -1.68 3.26 1.12
C PRO A 398 -1.27 2.78 2.52
N LEU A 399 -2.07 3.13 3.53
CA LEU A 399 -1.86 2.67 4.89
C LEU A 399 -2.13 1.16 4.99
N PRO A 400 -1.34 0.43 5.81
CA PRO A 400 -1.57 -0.99 6.04
C PRO A 400 -2.98 -1.29 6.55
N GLN A 401 -3.53 -2.43 6.11
CA GLN A 401 -4.90 -2.86 6.45
C GLN A 401 -4.93 -4.05 7.42
N ILE A 402 -3.86 -4.83 7.47
CA ILE A 402 -3.73 -5.98 8.37
C ILE A 402 -2.39 -5.96 9.09
N SER A 403 -2.35 -6.53 10.28
CA SER A 403 -1.13 -6.69 11.07
C SER A 403 -1.02 -8.12 11.58
N MET A 404 0.19 -8.68 11.56
CA MET A 404 0.50 -9.98 12.13
C MET A 404 1.72 -9.89 13.04
N ALA A 405 1.74 -10.67 14.11
CA ALA A 405 2.88 -10.81 15.00
C ALA A 405 3.91 -11.76 14.38
N VAL A 406 5.18 -11.37 14.42
CA VAL A 406 6.29 -12.10 13.83
C VAL A 406 7.13 -12.77 14.91
N TYR A 407 7.34 -14.08 14.73
CA TYR A 407 8.20 -14.88 15.60
C TYR A 407 9.24 -15.62 14.76
N ALA A 408 10.45 -15.76 15.28
CA ALA A 408 11.40 -16.70 14.73
C ALA A 408 10.89 -18.14 14.95
N LYS A 409 10.99 -19.01 13.94
CA LYS A 409 10.58 -20.40 14.08
C LYS A 409 11.53 -21.18 15.01
N LYS A 410 12.80 -20.78 15.06
CA LYS A 410 13.82 -21.35 15.92
C LYS A 410 14.30 -20.30 16.91
N ALA A 411 14.38 -20.68 18.19
CA ALA A 411 14.93 -19.82 19.23
C ALA A 411 16.38 -19.43 18.88
N GLY A 412 16.72 -18.14 19.08
CA GLY A 412 18.03 -17.56 18.78
C GLY A 412 18.23 -17.10 17.33
N GLU A 413 17.21 -17.23 16.45
CA GLU A 413 17.26 -16.69 15.08
C GLU A 413 16.48 -15.35 14.95
N GLU A 414 16.04 -14.73 16.05
CA GLU A 414 15.25 -13.50 16.06
C GLU A 414 15.93 -12.35 15.30
N ASP A 415 17.22 -12.12 15.58
CA ASP A 415 17.99 -11.05 14.92
C ASP A 415 18.09 -11.25 13.41
N LYS A 416 18.20 -12.51 12.97
CA LYS A 416 18.25 -12.85 11.56
C LYS A 416 16.91 -12.58 10.87
N VAL A 417 15.80 -12.92 11.52
CA VAL A 417 14.44 -12.66 11.03
C VAL A 417 14.23 -11.15 10.91
N PHE A 418 14.52 -10.38 11.96
CA PHE A 418 14.28 -8.94 11.97
C PHE A 418 15.20 -8.18 11.00
N SER A 419 16.48 -8.58 10.90
CA SER A 419 17.39 -8.01 9.90
C SER A 419 16.92 -8.28 8.46
N GLY A 420 16.42 -9.49 8.20
CA GLY A 420 15.84 -9.85 6.91
C GLY A 420 14.57 -9.07 6.59
N LEU A 421 13.66 -8.92 7.55
CA LEU A 421 12.44 -8.12 7.39
C LEU A 421 12.75 -6.66 7.09
N ASN A 422 13.64 -6.02 7.83
CA ASN A 422 14.01 -4.62 7.61
C ASN A 422 14.55 -4.39 6.19
N ARG A 423 15.29 -5.36 5.64
CA ARG A 423 15.77 -5.28 4.26
C ARG A 423 14.64 -5.46 3.23
N LEU A 424 13.65 -6.33 3.50
CA LEU A 424 12.50 -6.49 2.61
C LEU A 424 11.60 -5.26 2.61
N VAL A 425 11.38 -4.63 3.78
CA VAL A 425 10.58 -3.40 3.91
C VAL A 425 11.20 -2.22 3.15
N GLU A 426 12.54 -2.18 2.93
CA GLU A 426 13.14 -1.18 2.05
C GLU A 426 12.62 -1.24 0.60
N GLU A 427 12.16 -2.42 0.14
CA GLU A 427 11.55 -2.62 -1.18
C GLU A 427 10.05 -2.29 -1.19
N MET A 428 9.37 -2.30 -0.02
CA MET A 428 7.90 -2.27 0.13
C MET A 428 7.51 -1.13 1.09
N PRO A 429 7.39 0.11 0.61
CA PRO A 429 7.21 1.29 1.45
C PRO A 429 5.84 1.34 2.17
N ASP A 430 4.86 0.57 1.73
CA ASP A 430 3.55 0.41 2.35
C ASP A 430 3.49 -0.70 3.42
N VAL A 431 4.61 -1.40 3.64
CA VAL A 431 4.76 -2.40 4.72
C VAL A 431 5.50 -1.80 5.90
N ILE A 432 4.95 -1.96 7.09
CA ILE A 432 5.51 -1.42 8.33
C ILE A 432 5.92 -2.58 9.25
N VAL A 433 7.15 -2.53 9.77
CA VAL A 433 7.61 -3.41 10.84
C VAL A 433 7.88 -2.57 12.07
N ALA A 434 7.16 -2.82 13.14
CA ALA A 434 7.26 -2.05 14.38
C ALA A 434 7.08 -2.96 15.61
N LYS A 435 7.71 -2.58 16.72
CA LYS A 435 7.49 -3.24 18.01
C LYS A 435 6.26 -2.62 18.69
N ASP A 436 5.28 -3.45 19.04
CA ASP A 436 4.13 -3.01 19.82
C ASP A 436 4.59 -2.72 21.27
N PRO A 437 4.43 -1.50 21.78
CA PRO A 437 4.89 -1.12 23.11
C PRO A 437 4.11 -1.82 24.23
N MET A 438 2.89 -2.29 23.97
CA MET A 438 2.01 -2.89 24.97
C MET A 438 2.25 -4.40 25.08
N THR A 439 2.27 -5.10 23.95
CA THR A 439 2.44 -6.56 23.90
C THR A 439 3.90 -6.99 23.77
N THR A 440 4.80 -6.04 23.48
CA THR A 440 6.22 -6.25 23.17
C THR A 440 6.49 -7.11 21.94
N GLU A 441 5.45 -7.48 21.20
CA GLU A 441 5.56 -8.23 19.95
C GLU A 441 6.11 -7.36 18.83
N THR A 442 6.82 -7.97 17.91
CA THR A 442 7.13 -7.34 16.64
C THR A 442 5.99 -7.61 15.67
N LEU A 443 5.36 -6.56 15.19
CA LEU A 443 4.28 -6.61 14.23
C LEU A 443 4.80 -6.29 12.84
N ILE A 444 4.29 -7.00 11.84
CA ILE A 444 4.36 -6.65 10.43
C ILE A 444 2.97 -6.28 9.96
N SER A 445 2.86 -5.12 9.32
CA SER A 445 1.59 -4.58 8.83
C SER A 445 1.68 -4.32 7.34
N GLY A 446 0.70 -4.74 6.57
CA GLY A 446 0.64 -4.62 5.10
C GLY A 446 -0.79 -4.52 4.58
N GLN A 447 -0.93 -4.62 3.25
CA GLN A 447 -2.23 -4.44 2.57
C GLN A 447 -3.13 -5.68 2.65
N GLY A 448 -2.55 -6.88 2.74
CA GLY A 448 -3.33 -8.11 2.75
C GLY A 448 -2.54 -9.35 3.12
N GLU A 449 -3.26 -10.46 3.31
CA GLU A 449 -2.67 -11.74 3.72
C GLU A 449 -1.69 -12.29 2.66
N LEU A 450 -1.99 -12.11 1.37
CA LEU A 450 -1.14 -12.57 0.29
C LEU A 450 0.22 -11.85 0.29
N GLU A 451 0.23 -10.54 0.52
CA GLU A 451 1.45 -9.76 0.64
C GLU A 451 2.32 -10.26 1.79
N LEU A 452 1.73 -10.41 2.99
CA LEU A 452 2.46 -10.89 4.17
C LEU A 452 2.96 -12.33 3.98
N GLU A 453 2.20 -13.20 3.31
CA GLU A 453 2.65 -14.54 2.96
C GLU A 453 3.88 -14.51 2.03
N ILE A 454 3.86 -13.65 1.02
CA ILE A 454 4.98 -13.48 0.08
C ILE A 454 6.22 -12.95 0.81
N ILE A 455 6.07 -11.98 1.71
CA ILE A 455 7.16 -11.48 2.54
C ILE A 455 7.78 -12.62 3.35
N ARG A 456 6.97 -13.46 3.97
CA ARG A 456 7.43 -14.65 4.71
C ARG A 456 8.21 -15.63 3.81
N GLN A 457 7.75 -15.87 2.57
CA GLN A 457 8.45 -16.72 1.62
C GLN A 457 9.77 -16.08 1.14
N LYS A 458 9.77 -14.79 0.85
CA LYS A 458 10.98 -14.03 0.48
C LYS A 458 12.01 -13.99 1.62
N LEU A 459 11.56 -13.90 2.87
CA LEU A 459 12.41 -13.96 4.05
C LEU A 459 13.16 -15.28 4.12
N LEU A 460 12.46 -16.38 3.85
CA LEU A 460 13.07 -17.70 3.80
C LEU A 460 14.02 -17.86 2.58
N SER A 461 13.55 -17.50 1.38
CA SER A 461 14.29 -17.76 0.14
C SER A 461 15.52 -16.87 -0.04
N LYS A 462 15.42 -15.56 0.29
CA LYS A 462 16.51 -14.58 0.13
C LYS A 462 17.48 -14.58 1.31
N PHE A 463 17.01 -14.78 2.54
CA PHE A 463 17.81 -14.62 3.77
C PHE A 463 17.98 -15.92 4.57
N GLY A 464 17.31 -17.00 4.18
CA GLY A 464 17.34 -18.28 4.90
C GLY A 464 16.80 -18.15 6.34
N ALA A 465 15.92 -17.17 6.61
CA ALA A 465 15.33 -16.92 7.91
C ALA A 465 13.89 -17.45 7.92
N GLU A 466 13.60 -18.38 8.84
CA GLU A 466 12.27 -18.96 9.00
C GLU A 466 11.46 -18.22 10.05
N ALA A 467 10.37 -17.59 9.63
CA ALA A 467 9.46 -16.89 10.52
C ALA A 467 8.07 -17.53 10.54
N VAL A 468 7.38 -17.38 11.67
CA VAL A 468 5.97 -17.74 11.86
C VAL A 468 5.20 -16.45 12.10
N PHE A 469 4.16 -16.23 11.31
CA PHE A 469 3.24 -15.12 11.47
C PHE A 469 1.98 -15.61 12.16
N LYS A 470 1.55 -14.90 13.20
CA LYS A 470 0.37 -15.21 14.02
C LYS A 470 -0.49 -13.97 14.23
N ASP A 471 -1.73 -14.17 14.61
CA ASP A 471 -2.58 -13.06 15.04
C ASP A 471 -1.91 -12.35 16.23
N PRO A 472 -1.88 -10.99 16.26
CA PRO A 472 -1.28 -10.24 17.35
C PRO A 472 -2.01 -10.50 18.68
N LYS A 473 -1.28 -10.44 19.78
CA LYS A 473 -1.92 -10.46 21.11
C LYS A 473 -2.74 -9.21 21.33
N ILE A 474 -3.87 -9.36 21.97
CA ILE A 474 -4.66 -8.21 22.43
C ILE A 474 -4.02 -7.68 23.72
N ALA A 475 -3.86 -6.36 23.78
CA ALA A 475 -3.37 -5.67 24.95
C ALA A 475 -4.48 -5.56 26.02
N TYR A 476 -4.93 -6.70 26.54
CA TYR A 476 -5.87 -6.70 27.66
C TYR A 476 -5.26 -6.03 28.89
N ARG A 477 -6.13 -5.47 29.75
CA ARG A 477 -5.77 -4.91 31.06
C ARG A 477 -6.68 -5.46 32.13
N GLU A 478 -6.29 -5.31 33.39
CA GLU A 478 -7.12 -5.66 34.53
C GLU A 478 -7.42 -4.39 35.35
N THR A 479 -8.56 -4.40 36.04
CA THR A 479 -8.90 -3.39 37.05
C THR A 479 -9.75 -4.03 38.15
N ILE A 480 -9.96 -3.33 39.26
CA ILE A 480 -10.83 -3.78 40.34
C ILE A 480 -12.11 -2.97 40.43
N ARG A 481 -13.19 -3.57 40.93
CA ARG A 481 -14.49 -2.89 41.10
C ARG A 481 -14.80 -2.47 42.52
N LYS A 482 -14.16 -3.12 43.49
CA LYS A 482 -14.48 -2.95 44.92
C LYS A 482 -13.26 -2.47 45.66
N THR A 483 -13.50 -1.67 46.68
CA THR A 483 -12.50 -1.31 47.68
C THR A 483 -12.29 -2.48 48.64
N ILE A 484 -11.03 -2.77 48.92
CA ILE A 484 -10.63 -3.77 49.96
C ILE A 484 -9.54 -3.16 50.82
N ASP A 485 -9.53 -3.48 52.08
CA ASP A 485 -8.47 -3.17 53.02
C ASP A 485 -7.78 -4.46 53.47
N VAL A 486 -6.47 -4.57 53.18
CA VAL A 486 -5.75 -5.84 53.29
C VAL A 486 -4.37 -5.68 53.90
N GLN A 487 -3.98 -6.70 54.67
CA GLN A 487 -2.65 -6.80 55.26
C GLN A 487 -1.72 -7.61 54.35
N GLY A 488 -0.56 -7.03 54.01
CA GLY A 488 0.55 -7.74 53.39
C GLY A 488 1.67 -7.94 54.42
N ARG A 489 1.90 -9.19 54.87
CA ARG A 489 2.90 -9.48 55.86
C ARG A 489 3.94 -10.46 55.35
N HIS A 490 5.19 -10.01 55.31
CA HIS A 490 6.34 -10.87 55.03
C HIS A 490 7.16 -11.09 56.28
N LYS A 491 7.21 -12.34 56.72
CA LYS A 491 8.05 -12.78 57.88
C LYS A 491 8.77 -14.04 57.49
N LYS A 492 10.11 -13.98 57.37
CA LYS A 492 10.93 -15.16 57.09
C LYS A 492 12.11 -15.16 58.03
N GLN A 493 12.35 -16.31 58.69
CA GLN A 493 13.46 -16.52 59.61
C GLN A 493 14.20 -17.78 59.15
N SER A 494 15.40 -17.61 58.61
CA SER A 494 16.25 -18.70 58.15
C SER A 494 17.69 -18.44 58.57
N GLY A 495 18.00 -18.73 59.85
CA GLY A 495 19.35 -18.63 60.43
C GLY A 495 20.06 -17.29 60.25
N GLY A 496 20.30 -16.54 61.33
CA GLY A 496 20.94 -15.22 61.30
C GLY A 496 19.92 -14.07 61.27
N HIS A 497 20.09 -13.08 60.37
CA HIS A 497 19.14 -11.97 60.22
C HIS A 497 17.83 -12.46 59.57
N GLY A 498 16.69 -12.12 60.20
CA GLY A 498 15.35 -12.37 59.65
C GLY A 498 14.97 -11.34 58.59
N GLN A 499 13.83 -11.55 57.96
CA GLN A 499 13.19 -10.59 57.07
C GLN A 499 11.81 -10.24 57.60
N PHE A 500 11.50 -8.97 57.76
CA PHE A 500 10.20 -8.53 58.28
C PHE A 500 9.71 -7.29 57.57
N GLY A 501 8.50 -7.34 57.01
CA GLY A 501 7.77 -6.23 56.46
C GLY A 501 6.28 -6.46 56.63
N ASP A 502 5.56 -5.45 57.09
CA ASP A 502 4.13 -5.54 57.39
C ASP A 502 3.46 -4.21 57.00
N VAL A 503 2.46 -4.28 56.13
CA VAL A 503 1.74 -3.12 55.56
C VAL A 503 0.24 -3.39 55.54
N TRP A 504 -0.56 -2.37 55.83
CA TRP A 504 -1.99 -2.36 55.60
C TRP A 504 -2.29 -1.35 54.46
N ILE A 505 -2.92 -1.83 53.42
CA ILE A 505 -3.20 -1.06 52.22
C ILE A 505 -4.67 -1.20 51.86
N GLU A 506 -5.33 -0.05 51.72
CA GLU A 506 -6.64 0.02 51.11
C GLU A 506 -6.46 0.16 49.61
N PHE A 507 -6.97 -0.80 48.84
CA PHE A 507 -7.02 -0.76 47.40
C PHE A 507 -8.42 -0.39 46.95
N SER A 508 -8.53 0.60 46.04
CA SER A 508 -9.79 1.06 45.43
C SER A 508 -9.59 1.42 43.96
N PRO A 509 -10.66 1.49 43.14
CA PRO A 509 -10.58 2.09 41.84
C PRO A 509 -10.13 3.56 41.91
N THR A 510 -9.31 4.03 40.97
CA THR A 510 -8.98 5.46 40.85
C THR A 510 -10.23 6.28 40.60
N ALA A 511 -10.27 7.52 41.13
CA ALA A 511 -11.37 8.44 40.90
C ALA A 511 -11.36 8.96 39.43
N ASP A 512 -10.19 9.09 38.83
CA ASP A 512 -9.99 9.50 37.43
C ASP A 512 -9.57 8.27 36.62
N PRO A 513 -10.39 7.84 35.63
CA PRO A 513 -10.10 6.68 34.78
C PRO A 513 -8.84 6.85 33.91
N SER A 514 -8.32 8.07 33.75
CA SER A 514 -7.08 8.33 33.01
C SER A 514 -5.81 8.00 33.78
N ILE A 515 -5.93 7.80 35.09
CA ILE A 515 -4.79 7.48 35.97
C ILE A 515 -4.66 5.96 36.11
N ASP A 516 -3.58 5.40 35.59
CA ASP A 516 -3.33 3.96 35.69
C ASP A 516 -3.05 3.50 37.13
N PHE A 517 -2.32 4.32 37.92
CA PHE A 517 -1.97 4.00 39.28
C PHE A 517 -1.73 5.25 40.13
N GLU A 518 -2.35 5.27 41.32
CA GLU A 518 -2.19 6.32 42.32
C GLU A 518 -1.76 5.71 43.63
N PHE A 519 -0.76 6.28 44.32
CA PHE A 519 -0.29 5.86 45.64
C PHE A 519 -0.48 7.01 46.64
N GLU A 520 -1.18 6.71 47.76
CA GLU A 520 -1.40 7.63 48.87
C GLU A 520 -0.68 7.15 50.12
N ASP A 521 0.18 8.03 50.68
CA ASP A 521 0.77 7.83 52.00
C ASP A 521 -0.11 8.47 53.07
N ALA A 522 -0.84 7.64 53.82
CA ALA A 522 -1.69 8.03 54.93
C ALA A 522 -1.21 7.43 56.28
N VAL A 523 0.07 7.05 56.39
CA VAL A 523 0.61 6.44 57.60
C VAL A 523 0.69 7.45 58.75
N VAL A 524 0.11 7.09 59.88
CA VAL A 524 0.11 7.90 61.09
C VAL A 524 1.00 7.25 62.19
N GLY A 525 1.68 8.08 62.96
CA GLY A 525 2.45 7.61 64.14
C GLY A 525 3.74 6.87 63.82
N GLY A 526 4.16 6.79 62.53
CA GLY A 526 5.39 6.11 62.13
C GLY A 526 5.31 4.57 62.18
N ALA A 527 4.11 4.02 62.01
CA ALA A 527 3.85 2.57 61.95
C ALA A 527 4.71 1.89 60.86
N VAL A 528 4.84 2.56 59.69
CA VAL A 528 5.84 2.25 58.66
C VAL A 528 6.86 3.40 58.63
N PRO A 529 8.15 3.11 58.84
CA PRO A 529 9.21 4.14 58.76
C PRO A 529 9.25 4.81 57.39
N ARG A 530 9.40 6.14 57.35
CA ARG A 530 9.37 6.96 56.11
C ARG A 530 10.32 6.49 55.01
N ASN A 531 11.47 5.93 55.37
CA ASN A 531 12.45 5.37 54.46
C ASN A 531 11.99 4.09 53.74
N PHE A 532 10.98 3.38 54.25
CA PHE A 532 10.43 2.17 53.62
C PHE A 532 9.16 2.44 52.78
N ILE A 533 8.48 3.57 52.95
CA ILE A 533 7.27 3.93 52.20
C ILE A 533 7.54 3.94 50.67
N PRO A 534 8.65 4.54 50.17
CA PRO A 534 8.99 4.44 48.74
C PRO A 534 9.21 3.01 48.26
N SER A 535 9.67 2.11 49.14
CA SER A 535 9.85 0.70 48.80
C SER A 535 8.52 -0.04 48.66
N VAL A 536 7.49 0.34 49.45
CA VAL A 536 6.12 -0.16 49.31
C VAL A 536 5.56 0.26 47.94
N GLU A 537 5.61 1.56 47.62
CA GLU A 537 5.15 2.07 46.33
C GLU A 537 5.87 1.39 45.17
N LYS A 538 7.19 1.29 45.22
CA LYS A 538 8.00 0.61 44.20
C LYS A 538 7.61 -0.86 44.07
N GLY A 539 7.38 -1.53 45.20
CA GLY A 539 6.90 -2.92 45.23
C GLY A 539 5.53 -3.10 44.55
N LEU A 540 4.60 -2.15 44.73
CA LEU A 540 3.31 -2.16 44.05
C LEU A 540 3.50 -1.93 42.52
N ARG A 541 4.24 -0.89 42.14
CA ARG A 541 4.48 -0.56 40.69
C ARG A 541 5.13 -1.71 39.93
N GLU A 542 6.10 -2.39 40.54
CA GLU A 542 6.77 -3.58 39.97
C GLU A 542 5.79 -4.75 39.75
N ASN A 543 4.71 -4.85 40.53
CA ASN A 543 3.73 -5.92 40.42
C ASN A 543 2.51 -5.58 39.55
N LEU A 544 2.25 -4.30 39.25
CA LEU A 544 1.14 -3.90 38.38
C LEU A 544 1.27 -4.43 36.96
N VAL A 545 2.47 -4.76 36.50
CA VAL A 545 2.71 -5.34 35.16
C VAL A 545 2.10 -6.72 34.99
N LYS A 546 1.82 -7.42 36.11
CA LYS A 546 1.16 -8.73 36.15
C LYS A 546 -0.07 -8.65 37.05
N GLY A 547 -1.24 -8.64 36.45
CA GLY A 547 -2.54 -8.58 37.12
C GLY A 547 -2.85 -9.86 37.92
N VAL A 548 -3.87 -9.79 38.75
CA VAL A 548 -4.25 -10.85 39.67
C VAL A 548 -5.28 -11.84 39.12
N LEU A 549 -5.97 -11.49 38.03
CA LEU A 549 -7.05 -12.27 37.42
C LEU A 549 -6.57 -13.20 36.32
N ALA A 550 -5.91 -12.63 35.32
CA ALA A 550 -5.43 -13.34 34.14
C ALA A 550 -3.96 -12.97 33.79
N GLY A 551 -3.28 -12.18 34.63
CA GLY A 551 -1.89 -11.80 34.44
C GLY A 551 -1.65 -10.62 33.49
N TYR A 552 -2.70 -9.93 33.05
CA TYR A 552 -2.57 -8.71 32.28
C TYR A 552 -2.29 -7.49 33.17
N PRO A 553 -1.67 -6.41 32.66
CA PRO A 553 -1.33 -5.25 33.48
C PRO A 553 -2.56 -4.67 34.21
N MET A 554 -2.40 -4.39 35.54
CA MET A 554 -3.42 -3.76 36.37
C MET A 554 -3.38 -2.24 36.14
N VAL A 555 -4.54 -1.63 35.90
CA VAL A 555 -4.74 -0.19 35.71
C VAL A 555 -5.90 0.34 36.55
N GLY A 556 -5.96 1.65 36.72
CA GLY A 556 -7.04 2.28 37.47
C GLY A 556 -7.03 1.91 38.95
N LEU A 557 -5.85 1.68 39.55
CA LEU A 557 -5.71 1.24 40.93
C LEU A 557 -5.21 2.40 41.82
N HIS A 558 -5.98 2.75 42.84
CA HIS A 558 -5.56 3.59 43.93
C HIS A 558 -5.14 2.71 45.13
N ALA A 559 -3.95 2.96 45.66
CA ALA A 559 -3.39 2.22 46.80
C ALA A 559 -3.06 3.20 47.93
N LYS A 560 -3.81 3.14 49.01
CA LYS A 560 -3.62 3.97 50.20
C LYS A 560 -2.97 3.16 51.29
N LEU A 561 -1.68 3.45 51.58
CA LEU A 561 -0.95 2.87 52.71
C LEU A 561 -1.32 3.64 54.00
N HIS A 562 -1.97 3.00 54.92
CA HIS A 562 -2.46 3.69 56.13
C HIS A 562 -1.91 3.12 57.46
N ASP A 563 -1.43 1.86 57.47
CA ASP A 563 -0.88 1.23 58.72
C ASP A 563 0.18 0.18 58.35
N GLY A 564 0.87 -0.33 59.37
CA GLY A 564 1.84 -1.40 59.23
C GLY A 564 2.64 -1.62 60.53
N SER A 565 3.71 -2.41 60.40
CA SER A 565 4.67 -2.54 61.49
C SER A 565 6.07 -2.87 60.94
N TYR A 566 7.08 -2.60 61.76
CA TYR A 566 8.46 -2.88 61.39
C TYR A 566 9.22 -3.54 62.56
N HIS A 567 10.32 -4.20 62.22
CA HIS A 567 11.24 -4.78 63.19
C HIS A 567 12.60 -4.04 63.10
N PRO A 568 13.15 -3.55 64.21
CA PRO A 568 14.34 -2.69 64.17
C PRO A 568 15.59 -3.31 63.48
N VAL A 569 15.66 -4.66 63.44
CA VAL A 569 16.83 -5.37 62.89
C VAL A 569 16.49 -6.10 61.57
N ASP A 570 15.27 -6.68 61.47
CA ASP A 570 14.92 -7.57 60.35
C ASP A 570 14.15 -6.88 59.24
N SER A 571 13.79 -5.59 59.39
CA SER A 571 13.11 -4.84 58.34
C SER A 571 14.11 -4.30 57.33
N SER A 572 13.75 -4.41 56.05
CA SER A 572 14.52 -3.99 54.92
C SER A 572 13.61 -3.52 53.77
N GLU A 573 14.16 -2.75 52.82
CA GLU A 573 13.44 -2.36 51.61
C GLU A 573 12.84 -3.54 50.85
N MET A 574 13.60 -4.63 50.74
CA MET A 574 13.15 -5.86 50.09
C MET A 574 11.99 -6.52 50.84
N ALA A 575 12.02 -6.50 52.17
CA ALA A 575 10.94 -7.08 52.99
C ALA A 575 9.62 -6.29 52.79
N PHE A 576 9.69 -4.94 52.74
CA PHE A 576 8.54 -4.09 52.46
C PHE A 576 8.02 -4.21 51.03
N LYS A 577 8.90 -4.35 50.04
CA LYS A 577 8.49 -4.68 48.66
C LYS A 577 7.73 -6.00 48.61
N THR A 578 8.23 -7.01 49.31
CA THR A 578 7.57 -8.34 49.37
C THR A 578 6.23 -8.25 50.10
N ALA A 579 6.14 -7.48 51.21
CA ALA A 579 4.89 -7.23 51.91
C ALA A 579 3.85 -6.53 50.99
N ALA A 580 4.27 -5.51 50.25
CA ALA A 580 3.43 -4.84 49.26
C ALA A 580 2.91 -5.82 48.18
N ARG A 581 3.78 -6.71 47.67
CA ARG A 581 3.38 -7.75 46.70
C ARG A 581 2.33 -8.72 47.32
N ILE A 582 2.48 -9.10 48.59
CA ILE A 582 1.51 -9.97 49.28
C ILE A 582 0.17 -9.26 49.42
N ALA A 583 0.16 -7.97 49.77
CA ALA A 583 -1.06 -7.15 49.79
C ALA A 583 -1.72 -7.06 48.42
N TYR A 584 -0.92 -6.74 47.39
CA TYR A 584 -1.42 -6.61 46.00
C TYR A 584 -2.08 -7.91 45.50
N LYS A 585 -1.51 -9.09 45.78
CA LYS A 585 -2.12 -10.37 45.38
C LYS A 585 -3.54 -10.56 45.92
N GLN A 586 -3.89 -9.91 47.04
CA GLN A 586 -5.24 -9.97 47.60
C GLN A 586 -6.27 -9.14 46.81
N CYS A 587 -5.85 -8.31 45.85
CA CYS A 587 -6.76 -7.65 44.93
C CYS A 587 -7.65 -8.62 44.14
N ILE A 588 -7.32 -9.92 44.09
CA ILE A 588 -8.21 -10.98 43.55
C ILE A 588 -9.59 -10.98 44.27
N ASN A 589 -9.67 -10.52 45.53
CA ASN A 589 -10.92 -10.43 46.28
C ASN A 589 -11.68 -9.10 46.02
N ALA A 590 -11.10 -8.15 45.29
CA ALA A 590 -11.70 -6.85 44.99
C ALA A 590 -12.61 -6.87 43.74
N SER A 591 -13.10 -8.04 43.35
CA SER A 591 -13.88 -8.23 42.10
C SER A 591 -13.11 -7.72 40.87
N PRO A 592 -11.93 -8.26 40.59
CA PRO A 592 -11.17 -7.85 39.43
C PRO A 592 -11.92 -8.19 38.14
N VAL A 593 -11.76 -7.33 37.12
CA VAL A 593 -12.36 -7.46 35.78
C VAL A 593 -11.32 -7.26 34.71
N LEU A 594 -11.56 -7.90 33.57
CA LEU A 594 -10.72 -7.78 32.38
C LEU A 594 -11.23 -6.63 31.50
N LEU A 595 -10.31 -5.81 31.00
CA LEU A 595 -10.57 -4.72 30.07
C LEU A 595 -10.02 -5.08 28.68
N GLU A 596 -10.79 -4.75 27.63
CA GLU A 596 -10.39 -4.88 26.23
C GLU A 596 -10.29 -3.53 25.54
N PRO A 597 -9.36 -3.36 24.58
CA PRO A 597 -9.28 -2.14 23.80
C PRO A 597 -10.44 -2.07 22.80
N ILE A 598 -11.12 -0.92 22.80
CA ILE A 598 -12.17 -0.58 21.84
C ILE A 598 -11.56 0.32 20.78
N MET A 599 -11.84 0.00 19.52
CA MET A 599 -11.35 0.73 18.36
C MET A 599 -12.46 1.59 17.78
N HIS A 600 -12.13 2.83 17.45
CA HIS A 600 -12.94 3.69 16.60
C HIS A 600 -12.69 3.28 15.15
N VAL A 601 -13.75 2.86 14.45
CA VAL A 601 -13.68 2.31 13.09
C VAL A 601 -14.54 3.14 12.16
N GLU A 602 -13.96 3.60 11.05
CA GLU A 602 -14.65 4.26 9.95
C GLU A 602 -14.60 3.35 8.72
N VAL A 603 -15.75 2.92 8.22
CA VAL A 603 -15.84 2.04 7.05
C VAL A 603 -16.49 2.79 5.90
N SER A 604 -15.77 2.95 4.79
CA SER A 604 -16.27 3.60 3.58
C SER A 604 -16.66 2.55 2.54
N VAL A 605 -17.94 2.52 2.15
CA VAL A 605 -18.49 1.54 1.20
C VAL A 605 -19.52 2.19 0.27
N PRO A 606 -19.74 1.65 -0.95
CA PRO A 606 -20.89 1.99 -1.78
C PRO A 606 -22.22 1.74 -1.05
N ASP A 607 -23.26 2.50 -1.39
CA ASP A 607 -24.60 2.42 -0.77
C ASP A 607 -25.16 0.99 -0.73
N GLU A 608 -24.92 0.21 -1.80
CA GLU A 608 -25.41 -1.15 -1.95
C GLU A 608 -24.92 -2.13 -0.86
N TYR A 609 -23.75 -1.87 -0.23
CA TYR A 609 -23.16 -2.72 0.81
C TYR A 609 -23.40 -2.22 2.24
N MET A 610 -24.02 -1.05 2.42
CA MET A 610 -24.21 -0.43 3.72
C MET A 610 -24.89 -1.36 4.73
N GLY A 611 -25.97 -2.03 4.31
CA GLY A 611 -26.73 -2.95 5.17
C GLY A 611 -25.90 -4.16 5.64
N ASP A 612 -25.12 -4.74 4.74
CA ASP A 612 -24.27 -5.90 5.03
C ASP A 612 -23.15 -5.52 6.01
N ILE A 613 -22.55 -4.34 5.85
CA ILE A 613 -21.49 -3.86 6.75
C ILE A 613 -22.02 -3.54 8.14
N ILE A 614 -23.19 -2.92 8.26
CA ILE A 614 -23.84 -2.69 9.57
C ILE A 614 -24.12 -4.04 10.26
N GLY A 615 -24.62 -5.02 9.50
CA GLY A 615 -24.86 -6.37 10.00
C GLY A 615 -23.58 -7.07 10.48
N ASP A 616 -22.48 -6.94 9.73
CA ASP A 616 -21.20 -7.52 10.10
C ASP A 616 -20.57 -6.84 11.33
N LEU A 617 -20.57 -5.51 11.41
CA LEU A 617 -20.07 -4.77 12.57
C LEU A 617 -20.86 -5.12 13.85
N ASN A 618 -22.19 -5.29 13.74
CA ASN A 618 -23.02 -5.73 14.88
C ASN A 618 -22.64 -7.16 15.33
N LYS A 619 -22.36 -8.08 14.42
CA LYS A 619 -21.87 -9.45 14.77
C LYS A 619 -20.54 -9.40 15.50
N ARG A 620 -19.69 -8.41 15.22
CA ARG A 620 -18.40 -8.16 15.87
C ARG A 620 -18.52 -7.37 17.18
N ARG A 621 -19.68 -7.36 17.79
CA ARG A 621 -19.96 -6.59 19.01
C ARG A 621 -19.78 -5.07 18.82
N GLY A 622 -19.83 -4.60 17.57
CA GLY A 622 -19.67 -3.20 17.26
C GLY A 622 -20.89 -2.37 17.63
N ARG A 623 -20.65 -1.15 18.08
CA ARG A 623 -21.67 -0.13 18.34
C ARG A 623 -21.61 0.91 17.23
N ILE A 624 -22.63 0.96 16.38
CA ILE A 624 -22.73 1.98 15.31
C ILE A 624 -22.98 3.35 15.94
N LEU A 625 -22.16 4.32 15.59
CA LEU A 625 -22.24 5.70 16.08
C LEU A 625 -22.94 6.62 15.09
N GLY A 626 -22.74 6.39 13.79
CA GLY A 626 -23.31 7.23 12.73
C GLY A 626 -23.06 6.70 11.35
N MET A 627 -23.71 7.36 10.38
CA MET A 627 -23.55 7.09 8.94
C MET A 627 -23.65 8.44 8.22
N GLU A 628 -22.72 8.70 7.31
CA GLU A 628 -22.67 9.93 6.55
C GLU A 628 -22.31 9.67 5.10
N PRO A 629 -23.03 10.27 4.13
CA PRO A 629 -22.66 10.20 2.72
C PRO A 629 -21.42 11.07 2.46
N HIS A 630 -20.42 10.50 1.76
CA HIS A 630 -19.22 11.22 1.36
C HIS A 630 -18.74 10.75 0.00
N ALA A 631 -18.63 11.68 -0.96
CA ALA A 631 -18.08 11.42 -2.32
C ALA A 631 -18.67 10.18 -3.02
N GLY A 632 -20.00 9.98 -2.95
CA GLY A 632 -20.71 8.87 -3.58
C GLY A 632 -20.56 7.51 -2.86
N LYS A 633 -20.05 7.52 -1.63
CA LYS A 633 -19.97 6.37 -0.72
C LYS A 633 -20.61 6.72 0.62
N GLN A 634 -20.91 5.71 1.44
CA GLN A 634 -21.30 5.86 2.84
C GLN A 634 -20.10 5.62 3.74
N ILE A 635 -19.92 6.51 4.72
CA ILE A 635 -18.98 6.30 5.81
C ILE A 635 -19.78 5.86 7.03
N ILE A 636 -19.53 4.63 7.47
CA ILE A 636 -20.13 4.04 8.67
C ILE A 636 -19.12 4.15 9.79
N THR A 637 -19.48 4.85 10.86
CA THR A 637 -18.65 5.03 12.06
C THR A 637 -19.14 4.09 13.16
N ALA A 638 -18.23 3.32 13.76
CA ALA A 638 -18.55 2.38 14.82
C ALA A 638 -17.41 2.27 15.84
N GLU A 639 -17.75 1.81 17.03
CA GLU A 639 -16.81 1.35 18.04
C GLU A 639 -16.85 -0.17 18.12
N VAL A 640 -15.69 -0.81 17.98
CA VAL A 640 -15.60 -2.28 17.88
C VAL A 640 -14.42 -2.76 18.73
N PRO A 641 -14.57 -3.85 19.50
CA PRO A 641 -13.45 -4.45 20.22
C PRO A 641 -12.35 -4.91 19.26
N GLN A 642 -11.10 -4.61 19.60
CA GLN A 642 -9.94 -4.94 18.74
C GLN A 642 -9.87 -6.45 18.43
N ALA A 643 -10.23 -7.30 19.38
CA ALA A 643 -10.25 -8.75 19.21
C ALA A 643 -11.13 -9.24 18.05
N GLU A 644 -12.15 -8.47 17.67
CA GLU A 644 -13.08 -8.82 16.60
C GLU A 644 -12.63 -8.31 15.21
N MET A 645 -11.52 -7.56 15.16
CA MET A 645 -11.07 -6.85 13.96
C MET A 645 -9.94 -7.52 13.18
N PHE A 646 -9.32 -8.60 13.68
CA PHE A 646 -8.13 -9.19 13.06
C PHE A 646 -8.27 -9.59 11.59
N LYS A 647 -9.41 -10.13 11.19
CA LYS A 647 -9.68 -10.53 9.80
C LYS A 647 -10.62 -9.58 9.07
N TYR A 648 -10.88 -8.42 9.66
CA TYR A 648 -11.88 -7.52 9.11
C TYR A 648 -11.54 -7.03 7.71
N ALA A 649 -10.26 -6.78 7.40
CA ALA A 649 -9.83 -6.39 6.05
C ALA A 649 -10.22 -7.43 4.98
N THR A 650 -10.01 -8.70 5.27
CA THR A 650 -10.33 -9.81 4.37
C THR A 650 -11.85 -9.96 4.22
N ASP A 651 -12.59 -9.91 5.33
CA ASP A 651 -14.05 -10.02 5.32
C ASP A 651 -14.70 -8.82 4.62
N LEU A 652 -14.23 -7.59 4.88
CA LEU A 652 -14.70 -6.39 4.19
C LEU A 652 -14.49 -6.48 2.67
N ARG A 653 -13.32 -6.95 2.22
CA ARG A 653 -13.03 -7.17 0.79
C ARG A 653 -13.99 -8.19 0.19
N SER A 654 -14.26 -9.27 0.90
CA SER A 654 -15.19 -10.32 0.46
C SER A 654 -16.63 -9.81 0.35
N ILE A 655 -17.14 -9.10 1.37
CA ILE A 655 -18.50 -8.57 1.42
C ILE A 655 -18.70 -7.51 0.32
N THR A 656 -17.71 -6.60 0.14
CA THR A 656 -17.85 -5.44 -0.75
C THR A 656 -17.22 -5.64 -2.12
N GLN A 657 -16.82 -6.85 -2.48
CA GLN A 657 -16.06 -7.12 -3.71
C GLN A 657 -14.84 -6.21 -3.86
N ALA A 658 -14.14 -5.98 -2.74
CA ALA A 658 -12.99 -5.10 -2.60
C ALA A 658 -13.25 -3.59 -2.88
N LYS A 659 -14.51 -3.14 -2.91
CA LYS A 659 -14.88 -1.72 -3.05
C LYS A 659 -14.84 -0.95 -1.73
N GLY A 660 -14.89 -1.66 -0.59
CA GLY A 660 -14.82 -1.08 0.74
C GLY A 660 -13.40 -0.80 1.21
N SER A 661 -13.26 0.20 2.08
CA SER A 661 -12.04 0.50 2.82
C SER A 661 -12.39 0.88 4.26
N PHE A 662 -11.45 0.73 5.18
CA PHE A 662 -11.66 1.15 6.56
C PHE A 662 -10.42 1.78 7.16
N LYS A 663 -10.65 2.55 8.24
CA LYS A 663 -9.62 3.09 9.13
C LYS A 663 -9.97 2.70 10.55
N MET A 664 -8.96 2.48 11.38
CA MET A 664 -9.14 2.05 12.76
C MET A 664 -8.12 2.72 13.67
N ASN A 665 -8.60 3.32 14.77
CA ASN A 665 -7.78 3.95 15.79
C ASN A 665 -8.21 3.48 17.17
N PHE A 666 -7.27 3.42 18.11
CA PHE A 666 -7.61 3.15 19.51
C PHE A 666 -8.47 4.27 20.09
N GLU A 667 -9.55 3.92 20.79
CA GLU A 667 -10.45 4.88 21.43
C GLU A 667 -10.29 4.83 22.95
N ARG A 668 -10.58 3.70 23.58
CA ARG A 668 -10.53 3.51 25.03
C ARG A 668 -10.52 2.04 25.40
N TYR A 669 -10.43 1.78 26.70
CA TYR A 669 -10.67 0.46 27.28
C TYR A 669 -12.09 0.33 27.80
N GLU A 670 -12.72 -0.82 27.57
CA GLU A 670 -14.02 -1.21 28.15
C GLU A 670 -13.94 -2.60 28.74
N GLU A 671 -14.87 -2.90 29.65
CA GLU A 671 -14.92 -4.19 30.30
C GLU A 671 -15.33 -5.31 29.35
N VAL A 672 -14.58 -6.41 29.36
CA VAL A 672 -14.89 -7.61 28.58
C VAL A 672 -16.16 -8.27 29.10
N PRO A 673 -17.13 -8.62 28.24
CA PRO A 673 -18.32 -9.38 28.66
C PRO A 673 -17.94 -10.69 29.38
N GLN A 674 -18.65 -11.03 30.43
CA GLN A 674 -18.30 -12.10 31.36
C GLN A 674 -18.00 -13.46 30.67
N LEU A 675 -18.80 -13.85 29.66
CA LEU A 675 -18.59 -15.08 28.91
C LEU A 675 -17.28 -15.10 28.11
N ASN A 676 -16.87 -13.95 27.60
CA ASN A 676 -15.61 -13.80 26.85
C ASN A 676 -14.43 -13.71 27.82
N ALA A 677 -14.59 -13.00 28.93
CA ALA A 677 -13.57 -12.89 29.97
C ALA A 677 -13.19 -14.26 30.54
N GLN A 678 -14.16 -15.13 30.78
CA GLN A 678 -13.89 -16.49 31.26
C GLN A 678 -12.99 -17.29 30.32
N LYS A 679 -13.25 -17.23 29.01
CA LYS A 679 -12.43 -17.92 28.00
C LYS A 679 -10.99 -17.40 27.96
N ILE A 680 -10.82 -16.08 28.10
CA ILE A 680 -9.50 -15.44 28.10
C ILE A 680 -8.72 -15.81 29.36
N ILE A 681 -9.39 -15.81 30.53
CA ILE A 681 -8.79 -16.19 31.81
C ILE A 681 -8.35 -17.65 31.79
N GLU A 682 -9.20 -18.58 31.31
CA GLU A 682 -8.87 -19.98 31.19
C GLU A 682 -7.71 -20.25 30.24
N ALA A 683 -7.68 -19.58 29.08
CA ALA A 683 -6.59 -19.71 28.12
C ALA A 683 -5.23 -19.23 28.66
N ASN A 684 -5.23 -18.20 29.52
CA ASN A 684 -3.99 -17.65 30.09
C ASN A 684 -3.57 -18.33 31.41
N LYS A 685 -4.46 -19.04 32.06
CA LYS A 685 -4.14 -19.72 33.31
C LYS A 685 -3.03 -20.76 33.16
N ALA A 686 -3.07 -21.52 32.08
CA ALA A 686 -2.02 -22.48 31.76
C ALA A 686 -0.64 -21.80 31.54
N ALA A 687 -0.61 -20.64 30.91
CA ALA A 687 0.62 -19.86 30.69
C ALA A 687 1.16 -19.24 32.00
N LEU A 688 0.29 -18.93 32.97
CA LEU A 688 0.69 -18.38 34.27
C LEU A 688 1.27 -19.45 35.22
N GLU A 689 0.81 -20.68 35.12
CA GLU A 689 1.30 -21.81 35.90
C GLU A 689 2.70 -22.27 35.42
N GLU A 690 3.00 -22.19 34.13
CA GLU A 690 4.33 -22.48 33.60
C GLU A 690 5.40 -21.42 33.97
N ASP A 691 5.01 -20.16 34.21
CA ASP A 691 5.93 -19.09 34.63
C ASP A 691 6.22 -19.08 36.17
N ASP A 692 5.45 -19.78 36.98
CA ASP A 692 5.63 -19.85 38.44
C ASP A 692 6.40 -21.12 38.90
N GLU A 693 6.70 -22.11 38.00
CA GLU A 693 7.62 -23.24 38.22
C GLU A 693 9.07 -22.87 37.79
#